data_ed23707eb61940c46d0800a910182a54
#
_entry.id   ed23707eb61940c46d0800a910182a54
#
_cell.length_a   1.000
_cell.length_b   1.000
_cell.length_c   1.000
_cell.angle_alpha   90.00
_cell.angle_beta   90.00
_cell.angle_gamma   90.00
#
_symmetry.space_group_name_H-M   'P 1'
#
loop_
_entity.id
_entity.type
_entity.pdbx_description
1 polymer ?
#
loop_
_entity_poly.entity_id
_entity_poly.type
_entity_poly.pdbx_seq_one_letter_code
_entity_poly.pdbx_strand_id
1 'polypeptide(L)'
;MNKVGKIGLCYLVACVSTFLHVQAQERKAPAYPLITHNPNFSIWSMTDQLNASTTKHWTEADHSLLGLINVDGNIYRFLGKEEPNYAVILPTAEDKSYTIHYSESKPQGDWQFAAYKAEGWKSGVAPIGDDEKQVKTLWKSDDIWVRREFTVANPQDINELFLKLNHDDNVEVFLNGKKVYEKTGWTNSFQYLPIDKANLKVGQNTIAIHLKNTAGGRYLDFGLVDRLKERGPKVQTAIQKDVEITATRTIYNFQAGKVDLKLTFTSPLLMDDLNLLARPVSYITYNVKANDGKQHAVKVFLSAASNIAVYKPSQEVTVEKYETEKLAVLKAGTVEQPILQKGADDMRIDWGYFYVASPKKDKAQQFLSPMAGAVDAFRKGTVTTAKSLKGTSLALNTIIPFGNVGSKAEERFVELGYDEIYAIQYFKNNLRPWWNNSGQETIENQLTLAADEYRSVLDKCVVFDKAVYADALKSGGKEYAHLNVLAYRQSIAAHTLVKSPQNELLWLSKENNSGGFINTVDVTYPSAPLYLIYNPELLKGMLSGIFYFSESGQYPYPWAAHDLGTYPLANGQTYGEPMPVEESGNMIILTAAITKVQGNGDYAKKHWKTLTTWVDYLVKDGFDPKTQLCTDDFAGHLARNANLSVKAIVGIACYAQLAETIGETATAKKYRAIAEEMVPKWMEMADAGDHYALTFDDKNTWSQKYNLIWDKVLGLNLFPQKVYDTEIKYYLTKQNRFGIPLDSRKAYTKNDWILWTASFAPSREAFEALVKPVYNHSIQTGSRVPLNDFYDSTTGIRENFKARSVVGGFYMKILADKLRQK
;
A
#
# COMPACT_ATOMS: atom_id res chain seq x y z
N MET A 1 -17.87 -63.90 -65.11
CA MET A 1 -18.50 -64.32 -63.86
C MET A 1 -18.30 -63.20 -62.83
N ASN A 2 -19.41 -62.68 -62.41
CA ASN A 2 -19.55 -61.45 -61.53
C ASN A 2 -18.96 -61.56 -60.13
N LYS A 3 -18.47 -60.45 -59.64
CA LYS A 3 -18.75 -60.04 -58.23
C LYS A 3 -18.65 -58.52 -58.10
N VAL A 4 -19.77 -57.95 -57.77
CA VAL A 4 -19.97 -56.53 -57.41
C VAL A 4 -19.46 -56.29 -56.00
N GLY A 5 -18.57 -55.33 -55.81
CA GLY A 5 -18.15 -54.84 -54.50
C GLY A 5 -18.84 -53.49 -54.17
N LYS A 6 -19.60 -53.47 -53.09
CA LYS A 6 -20.25 -52.25 -52.54
C LYS A 6 -19.22 -51.32 -51.86
N ILE A 7 -19.17 -50.11 -52.36
CA ILE A 7 -18.41 -49.00 -51.74
C ILE A 7 -19.32 -48.39 -50.66
N GLY A 8 -18.95 -48.56 -49.38
CA GLY A 8 -19.56 -47.87 -48.26
C GLY A 8 -18.94 -46.48 -48.07
N LEU A 9 -19.76 -45.43 -48.18
CA LEU A 9 -19.39 -44.04 -47.97
C LEU A 9 -19.45 -43.71 -46.47
N CYS A 10 -18.29 -43.62 -45.82
CA CYS A 10 -18.17 -43.11 -44.44
C CYS A 10 -18.18 -41.57 -44.46
N TYR A 11 -19.25 -40.93 -43.94
CA TYR A 11 -19.24 -39.50 -43.62
C TYR A 11 -18.47 -39.27 -42.34
N LEU A 12 -17.28 -38.66 -42.45
CA LEU A 12 -16.53 -38.13 -41.34
C LEU A 12 -17.13 -36.77 -40.94
N VAL A 13 -17.92 -36.70 -39.88
CA VAL A 13 -18.37 -35.43 -39.28
C VAL A 13 -17.20 -34.89 -38.46
N ALA A 14 -16.47 -33.94 -39.05
CA ALA A 14 -15.45 -33.16 -38.33
C ALA A 14 -16.14 -32.13 -37.40
N CYS A 15 -16.29 -32.44 -36.13
CA CYS A 15 -16.61 -31.46 -35.11
C CYS A 15 -15.43 -30.49 -34.97
N VAL A 16 -15.50 -29.35 -35.62
CA VAL A 16 -14.60 -28.22 -35.34
C VAL A 16 -15.03 -27.58 -34.02
N SER A 17 -14.43 -28.04 -32.93
CA SER A 17 -14.49 -27.36 -31.65
C SER A 17 -13.68 -26.06 -31.76
N THR A 18 -14.32 -24.95 -32.03
CA THR A 18 -13.74 -23.62 -31.84
C THR A 18 -13.48 -23.39 -30.38
N PHE A 19 -12.29 -23.73 -29.91
CA PHE A 19 -11.76 -23.21 -28.65
C PHE A 19 -11.60 -21.70 -28.83
N LEU A 20 -12.54 -20.93 -28.30
CA LEU A 20 -12.32 -19.52 -28.00
C LEU A 20 -11.17 -19.47 -27.00
N HIS A 21 -9.95 -19.26 -27.49
CA HIS A 21 -8.86 -18.83 -26.65
C HIS A 21 -9.23 -17.43 -26.15
N VAL A 22 -9.83 -17.36 -24.97
CA VAL A 22 -9.82 -16.12 -24.19
C VAL A 22 -8.35 -15.89 -23.88
N GLN A 23 -7.69 -15.05 -24.64
CA GLN A 23 -6.36 -14.57 -24.26
C GLN A 23 -6.48 -13.98 -22.87
N ALA A 24 -5.83 -14.61 -21.89
CA ALA A 24 -5.76 -14.06 -20.55
C ALA A 24 -5.17 -12.65 -20.66
N GLN A 25 -5.87 -11.67 -20.08
CA GLN A 25 -5.41 -10.28 -20.08
C GLN A 25 -3.99 -10.24 -19.50
N GLU A 26 -3.06 -9.62 -20.22
CA GLU A 26 -1.70 -9.43 -19.73
C GLU A 26 -1.72 -8.59 -18.45
N ARG A 27 -1.10 -9.11 -17.38
CA ARG A 27 -0.99 -8.41 -16.10
C ARG A 27 -0.19 -7.12 -16.28
N LYS A 28 -0.68 -6.02 -15.70
CA LYS A 28 -0.02 -4.70 -15.75
C LYS A 28 0.57 -4.27 -14.42
N ALA A 29 0.13 -4.84 -13.30
CA ALA A 29 0.59 -4.48 -11.97
C ALA A 29 0.33 -5.62 -10.97
N PRO A 30 1.03 -5.67 -9.82
CA PRO A 30 0.72 -6.61 -8.75
C PRO A 30 -0.64 -6.31 -8.11
N ALA A 31 -0.95 -5.02 -7.93
CA ALA A 31 -2.26 -4.50 -7.55
C ALA A 31 -2.53 -3.19 -8.32
N TYR A 32 -3.80 -2.89 -8.55
CA TYR A 32 -4.24 -1.75 -9.36
C TYR A 32 -4.74 -0.64 -8.44
N PRO A 33 -4.12 0.56 -8.44
CA PRO A 33 -4.57 1.68 -7.64
C PRO A 33 -5.91 2.22 -8.17
N LEU A 34 -6.90 2.37 -7.30
CA LEU A 34 -8.22 2.93 -7.64
C LEU A 34 -8.37 4.33 -7.05
N ILE A 35 -8.36 4.45 -5.73
CA ILE A 35 -8.32 5.70 -5.00
C ILE A 35 -7.04 5.69 -4.16
N THR A 36 -6.15 6.65 -4.36
CA THR A 36 -4.82 6.66 -3.74
C THR A 36 -4.49 8.07 -3.29
N HIS A 37 -5.17 8.55 -2.24
CA HIS A 37 -5.05 9.94 -1.81
C HIS A 37 -3.93 10.10 -0.76
N ASN A 38 -4.00 9.34 0.33
CA ASN A 38 -3.03 9.32 1.43
C ASN A 38 -3.03 7.95 2.11
N PRO A 39 -2.25 7.69 3.19
CA PRO A 39 -2.22 6.39 3.87
C PRO A 39 -3.57 5.88 4.36
N ASN A 40 -4.52 6.77 4.67
CA ASN A 40 -5.85 6.45 5.18
C ASN A 40 -6.88 6.23 4.07
N PHE A 41 -6.88 7.10 3.06
CA PHE A 41 -7.83 7.05 1.93
C PHE A 41 -7.15 6.42 0.71
N SER A 42 -7.11 5.09 0.73
CA SER A 42 -6.32 4.27 -0.19
C SER A 42 -7.07 2.99 -0.54
N ILE A 43 -7.58 2.87 -1.77
CA ILE A 43 -8.40 1.73 -2.25
C ILE A 43 -7.75 1.13 -3.50
N TRP A 44 -7.60 -0.19 -3.50
CA TRP A 44 -6.90 -0.97 -4.53
C TRP A 44 -7.73 -2.16 -5.01
N SER A 45 -7.50 -2.60 -6.25
CA SER A 45 -7.86 -3.94 -6.71
C SER A 45 -6.62 -4.83 -6.67
N MET A 46 -6.71 -5.96 -5.96
CA MET A 46 -5.61 -6.92 -5.84
C MET A 46 -5.75 -8.09 -6.81
N THR A 47 -6.59 -7.94 -7.82
CA THR A 47 -6.83 -8.94 -8.88
C THR A 47 -6.78 -8.30 -10.26
N ASP A 48 -6.42 -9.09 -11.28
CA ASP A 48 -6.33 -8.61 -12.67
C ASP A 48 -7.71 -8.27 -13.25
N GLN A 49 -8.75 -8.95 -12.79
CA GLN A 49 -10.14 -8.66 -13.11
C GLN A 49 -10.75 -7.84 -11.97
N LEU A 50 -11.20 -6.62 -12.25
CA LEU A 50 -11.72 -5.70 -11.26
C LEU A 50 -12.97 -6.24 -10.51
N ASN A 51 -13.69 -7.15 -11.13
CA ASN A 51 -14.90 -7.78 -10.61
C ASN A 51 -14.69 -9.20 -10.02
N ALA A 52 -13.43 -9.58 -9.77
CA ALA A 52 -13.11 -10.92 -9.24
C ALA A 52 -13.06 -10.98 -7.71
N SER A 53 -12.78 -9.87 -7.04
CA SER A 53 -12.69 -9.77 -5.57
C SER A 53 -13.27 -8.45 -5.05
N THR A 54 -13.41 -8.33 -3.73
CA THR A 54 -13.64 -7.04 -3.06
C THR A 54 -12.47 -6.10 -3.33
N THR A 55 -12.72 -4.78 -3.32
CA THR A 55 -11.64 -3.79 -3.29
C THR A 55 -11.09 -3.66 -1.87
N LYS A 56 -9.81 -3.31 -1.75
CA LYS A 56 -9.09 -3.39 -0.48
C LYS A 56 -8.27 -2.13 -0.21
N HIS A 57 -8.05 -1.87 1.07
CA HIS A 57 -7.02 -0.95 1.52
C HIS A 57 -5.61 -1.55 1.24
N TRP A 58 -4.54 -0.74 1.27
CA TRP A 58 -3.17 -1.25 1.14
C TRP A 58 -2.80 -2.25 2.24
N THR A 59 -3.45 -2.21 3.41
CA THR A 59 -3.31 -3.20 4.48
C THR A 59 -3.91 -4.57 4.18
N GLU A 60 -4.59 -4.74 3.04
CA GLU A 60 -5.37 -5.91 2.60
C GLU A 60 -6.76 -6.04 3.25
N ALA A 61 -7.11 -5.15 4.18
CA ALA A 61 -8.48 -5.09 4.71
C ALA A 61 -9.47 -4.63 3.63
N ASP A 62 -10.70 -5.11 3.71
CA ASP A 62 -11.74 -4.73 2.76
C ASP A 62 -12.11 -3.24 2.91
N HIS A 63 -12.00 -2.50 1.82
CA HIS A 63 -12.55 -1.18 1.56
C HIS A 63 -13.44 -1.30 0.33
N SER A 64 -14.64 -1.86 0.54
CA SER A 64 -15.42 -2.46 -0.52
C SER A 64 -16.16 -1.43 -1.35
N LEU A 65 -15.87 -1.42 -2.65
CA LEU A 65 -16.65 -0.76 -3.69
C LEU A 65 -17.29 -1.84 -4.57
N LEU A 66 -18.60 -1.75 -4.84
CA LEU A 66 -19.34 -2.64 -5.71
C LEU A 66 -20.01 -1.86 -6.83
N GLY A 67 -19.77 -2.25 -8.08
CA GLY A 67 -20.34 -1.62 -9.27
C GLY A 67 -21.12 -2.58 -10.13
N LEU A 68 -22.40 -2.24 -10.40
CA LEU A 68 -23.26 -2.97 -11.29
C LEU A 68 -23.80 -2.06 -12.40
N ILE A 69 -24.04 -2.62 -13.58
CA ILE A 69 -24.72 -1.96 -14.68
C ILE A 69 -25.95 -2.77 -15.10
N ASN A 70 -27.11 -2.13 -15.17
CA ASN A 70 -28.32 -2.71 -15.73
C ASN A 70 -28.48 -2.24 -17.16
N VAL A 71 -28.63 -3.18 -18.09
CA VAL A 71 -28.89 -2.96 -19.51
C VAL A 71 -30.16 -3.73 -19.89
N ASP A 72 -31.24 -3.02 -20.19
CA ASP A 72 -32.52 -3.59 -20.57
C ASP A 72 -33.04 -4.65 -19.57
N GLY A 73 -32.83 -4.44 -18.27
CA GLY A 73 -33.21 -5.36 -17.21
C GLY A 73 -32.16 -6.42 -16.85
N ASN A 74 -31.14 -6.63 -17.66
CA ASN A 74 -30.04 -7.54 -17.35
C ASN A 74 -28.95 -6.82 -16.51
N ILE A 75 -28.51 -7.45 -15.41
CA ILE A 75 -27.56 -6.86 -14.47
C ILE A 75 -26.19 -7.50 -14.63
N TYR A 76 -25.17 -6.68 -14.81
CA TYR A 76 -23.77 -7.09 -14.95
C TYR A 76 -22.90 -6.42 -13.89
N ARG A 77 -22.06 -7.21 -13.21
CA ARG A 77 -21.06 -6.71 -12.26
C ARG A 77 -19.77 -6.36 -13.00
N PHE A 78 -19.30 -5.13 -12.84
CA PHE A 78 -18.03 -4.66 -13.41
C PHE A 78 -16.98 -4.31 -12.34
N LEU A 79 -17.37 -4.04 -11.10
CA LEU A 79 -16.49 -3.62 -10.03
C LEU A 79 -16.79 -4.39 -8.75
N GLY A 80 -15.74 -4.87 -8.09
CA GLY A 80 -15.82 -5.50 -6.79
C GLY A 80 -16.56 -6.85 -6.83
N LYS A 81 -16.83 -7.36 -5.67
CA LYS A 81 -17.62 -8.57 -5.45
C LYS A 81 -18.51 -8.36 -4.24
N GLU A 82 -19.68 -8.98 -4.27
CA GLU A 82 -20.55 -9.00 -3.10
C GLU A 82 -19.83 -9.68 -1.94
N GLU A 83 -19.84 -9.07 -0.78
CA GLU A 83 -19.35 -9.71 0.43
C GLU A 83 -20.23 -10.90 0.76
N PRO A 84 -19.66 -12.06 1.09
CA PRO A 84 -20.43 -13.20 1.53
C PRO A 84 -21.28 -12.82 2.75
N ASN A 85 -22.54 -13.19 2.73
CA ASN A 85 -23.42 -12.98 3.88
C ASN A 85 -23.33 -14.19 4.81
N TYR A 86 -22.98 -13.95 6.08
CA TYR A 86 -22.79 -14.98 7.09
C TYR A 86 -23.82 -14.85 8.22
N ALA A 87 -24.38 -15.99 8.63
CA ALA A 87 -25.12 -16.11 9.89
C ALA A 87 -24.21 -16.67 10.96
N VAL A 88 -24.23 -16.07 12.14
CA VAL A 88 -23.40 -16.51 13.28
C VAL A 88 -23.97 -17.80 13.88
N ILE A 89 -23.15 -18.85 13.92
CA ILE A 89 -23.44 -20.12 14.62
C ILE A 89 -22.82 -20.08 16.03
N LEU A 90 -21.53 -19.75 16.09
CA LEU A 90 -20.76 -19.59 17.32
C LEU A 90 -20.07 -18.21 17.27
N PRO A 91 -20.44 -17.23 18.11
CA PRO A 91 -19.93 -15.86 18.00
C PRO A 91 -18.44 -15.78 18.35
N THR A 92 -17.69 -14.91 17.67
CA THR A 92 -16.38 -14.40 18.10
C THR A 92 -16.56 -13.29 19.14
N ALA A 93 -15.47 -12.82 19.74
CA ALA A 93 -15.52 -11.71 20.68
C ALA A 93 -15.96 -10.38 20.02
N GLU A 94 -15.76 -10.24 18.70
CA GLU A 94 -16.32 -9.12 17.92
C GLU A 94 -17.85 -9.16 17.87
N ASP A 95 -18.43 -10.36 17.76
CA ASP A 95 -19.88 -10.53 17.65
C ASP A 95 -20.54 -10.44 19.03
N LYS A 96 -19.96 -11.11 20.04
CA LYS A 96 -20.45 -11.15 21.42
C LYS A 96 -19.38 -11.71 22.35
N SER A 97 -19.18 -11.06 23.52
CA SER A 97 -18.29 -11.57 24.57
C SER A 97 -18.63 -13.02 24.92
N TYR A 98 -17.61 -13.87 25.07
CA TYR A 98 -17.79 -15.27 25.42
C TYR A 98 -16.67 -15.81 26.32
N THR A 99 -16.95 -16.91 27.00
CA THR A 99 -16.02 -17.58 27.91
C THR A 99 -15.43 -18.82 27.26
N ILE A 100 -14.16 -19.08 27.54
CA ILE A 100 -13.41 -20.27 27.15
C ILE A 100 -12.87 -21.00 28.38
N HIS A 101 -12.58 -22.30 28.24
CA HIS A 101 -11.74 -23.05 29.16
C HIS A 101 -10.37 -23.22 28.54
N TYR A 102 -9.29 -22.99 29.29
CA TYR A 102 -7.93 -23.06 28.76
C TYR A 102 -6.91 -23.61 29.74
N SER A 103 -5.86 -24.20 29.22
CA SER A 103 -4.68 -24.66 29.97
C SER A 103 -3.42 -24.14 29.29
N GLU A 104 -2.46 -23.69 30.07
CA GLU A 104 -1.12 -23.30 29.63
C GLU A 104 -0.11 -24.45 29.80
N SER A 105 -0.58 -25.59 30.31
CA SER A 105 0.19 -26.82 30.39
C SER A 105 -0.43 -27.89 29.48
N LYS A 106 0.41 -28.69 28.83
CA LYS A 106 -0.04 -29.73 27.91
C LYS A 106 -1.00 -30.68 28.60
N PRO A 107 -2.27 -30.78 28.13
CA PRO A 107 -3.23 -31.72 28.71
C PRO A 107 -2.83 -33.16 28.45
N GLN A 108 -3.15 -34.07 29.39
CA GLN A 108 -3.01 -35.50 29.17
C GLN A 108 -4.27 -36.09 28.52
N GLY A 109 -4.11 -37.08 27.66
CA GLY A 109 -5.23 -37.75 27.00
C GLY A 109 -5.83 -36.97 25.84
N ASP A 110 -7.04 -37.36 25.50
CA ASP A 110 -7.74 -36.88 24.28
C ASP A 110 -8.50 -35.59 24.50
N TRP A 111 -7.79 -34.55 24.88
CA TRP A 111 -8.33 -33.23 25.25
C TRP A 111 -9.19 -32.59 24.15
N GLN A 112 -9.02 -32.97 22.89
CA GLN A 112 -9.77 -32.46 21.71
C GLN A 112 -11.18 -33.04 21.57
N PHE A 113 -11.52 -34.13 22.31
CA PHE A 113 -12.82 -34.79 22.23
C PHE A 113 -13.83 -34.21 23.22
N ALA A 114 -15.12 -34.28 22.89
CA ALA A 114 -16.20 -33.78 23.71
C ALA A 114 -16.31 -34.46 25.10
N ALA A 115 -15.94 -35.73 25.18
CA ALA A 115 -15.97 -36.52 26.43
C ALA A 115 -14.89 -36.12 27.45
N TYR A 116 -13.88 -35.37 27.03
CA TYR A 116 -12.81 -34.94 27.92
C TYR A 116 -13.34 -33.94 28.95
N LYS A 117 -13.08 -34.22 30.20
CA LYS A 117 -13.40 -33.32 31.32
C LYS A 117 -12.22 -32.38 31.56
N ALA A 118 -12.42 -31.10 31.35
CA ALA A 118 -11.39 -30.06 31.53
C ALA A 118 -11.21 -29.71 33.02
N GLU A 119 -11.05 -30.71 33.88
CA GLU A 119 -10.83 -30.54 35.32
C GLU A 119 -9.48 -29.84 35.55
N GLY A 120 -9.49 -28.78 36.34
CA GLY A 120 -8.32 -27.94 36.61
C GLY A 120 -7.97 -26.92 35.53
N TRP A 121 -8.71 -26.86 34.44
CA TRP A 121 -8.51 -25.81 33.44
C TRP A 121 -9.01 -24.46 33.97
N LYS A 122 -8.31 -23.40 33.58
CA LYS A 122 -8.73 -22.01 33.85
C LYS A 122 -9.94 -21.63 32.99
N SER A 123 -10.69 -20.65 33.47
CA SER A 123 -11.75 -20.01 32.69
C SER A 123 -11.34 -18.58 32.36
N GLY A 124 -11.55 -18.14 31.14
CA GLY A 124 -11.21 -16.79 30.66
C GLY A 124 -12.22 -16.24 29.68
N VAL A 125 -12.25 -14.92 29.52
CA VAL A 125 -13.09 -14.21 28.55
C VAL A 125 -12.24 -13.94 27.29
N ALA A 126 -12.76 -14.28 26.12
CA ALA A 126 -12.10 -14.00 24.85
C ALA A 126 -12.22 -12.49 24.45
N PRO A 127 -11.27 -11.94 23.65
CA PRO A 127 -10.06 -12.57 23.08
C PRO A 127 -9.02 -12.87 24.17
N ILE A 128 -8.11 -13.81 23.88
CA ILE A 128 -6.99 -14.16 24.76
C ILE A 128 -5.66 -13.87 24.04
N GLY A 129 -4.65 -13.39 24.77
CA GLY A 129 -3.35 -12.99 24.22
C GLY A 129 -2.44 -12.33 25.25
N ASP A 130 -1.48 -11.52 24.81
CA ASP A 130 -0.51 -10.86 25.69
C ASP A 130 -0.59 -9.32 25.73
N ASP A 131 -1.32 -8.67 24.83
CA ASP A 131 -1.56 -7.22 24.84
C ASP A 131 -2.85 -6.89 25.61
N GLU A 132 -2.72 -6.35 26.81
CA GLU A 132 -3.85 -5.98 27.70
C GLU A 132 -4.84 -4.99 27.07
N LYS A 133 -4.42 -4.24 26.04
CA LYS A 133 -5.29 -3.30 25.32
C LYS A 133 -6.19 -3.99 24.30
N GLN A 134 -5.78 -5.17 23.84
CA GLN A 134 -6.48 -5.91 22.77
C GLN A 134 -7.26 -7.11 23.27
N VAL A 135 -6.86 -7.69 24.42
CA VAL A 135 -7.45 -8.92 24.95
C VAL A 135 -8.16 -8.74 26.27
N LYS A 136 -8.99 -9.71 26.63
CA LYS A 136 -9.71 -9.76 27.91
C LYS A 136 -9.08 -10.75 28.89
N THR A 137 -8.32 -11.71 28.40
CA THR A 137 -7.59 -12.68 29.21
C THR A 137 -6.15 -12.73 28.76
N LEU A 138 -5.22 -12.55 29.70
CA LEU A 138 -3.79 -12.62 29.42
C LEU A 138 -3.32 -14.06 29.36
N TRP A 139 -2.50 -14.35 28.36
CA TRP A 139 -1.78 -15.60 28.17
C TRP A 139 -0.32 -15.26 27.84
N LYS A 140 0.64 -15.89 28.55
CA LYS A 140 2.07 -15.58 28.46
C LYS A 140 2.98 -16.76 28.18
N SER A 141 2.49 -18.00 28.27
CA SER A 141 3.24 -19.23 27.94
C SER A 141 3.44 -19.40 26.43
N ASP A 142 4.37 -20.27 26.02
CA ASP A 142 4.59 -20.55 24.59
C ASP A 142 3.43 -21.35 23.97
N ASP A 143 2.78 -22.18 24.74
CA ASP A 143 1.67 -23.01 24.28
C ASP A 143 0.39 -22.73 25.10
N ILE A 144 -0.77 -22.82 24.43
CA ILE A 144 -2.08 -22.79 25.08
C ILE A 144 -3.03 -23.78 24.41
N TRP A 145 -3.81 -24.45 25.24
CA TRP A 145 -4.90 -25.33 24.83
C TRP A 145 -6.22 -24.71 25.28
N VAL A 146 -7.14 -24.55 24.32
CA VAL A 146 -8.41 -23.85 24.51
C VAL A 146 -9.55 -24.76 24.12
N ARG A 147 -10.65 -24.73 24.88
CA ARG A 147 -11.89 -25.46 24.59
C ARG A 147 -13.09 -24.55 24.74
N ARG A 148 -14.07 -24.77 23.87
CA ARG A 148 -15.38 -24.10 23.91
C ARG A 148 -16.46 -25.05 23.44
N GLU A 149 -17.55 -25.13 24.21
CA GLU A 149 -18.71 -25.95 23.90
C GLU A 149 -19.84 -25.11 23.33
N PHE A 150 -20.62 -25.70 22.42
CA PHE A 150 -21.75 -25.03 21.78
C PHE A 150 -22.79 -26.05 21.31
N THR A 151 -24.00 -25.59 21.04
CA THR A 151 -25.11 -26.45 20.60
C THR A 151 -25.54 -26.12 19.18
N VAL A 152 -25.75 -27.15 18.37
CA VAL A 152 -26.30 -27.05 17.02
C VAL A 152 -27.61 -27.84 16.96
N ALA A 153 -28.70 -27.18 16.62
CA ALA A 153 -30.01 -27.82 16.56
C ALA A 153 -30.09 -28.87 15.43
N ASN A 154 -29.67 -28.48 14.25
CA ASN A 154 -29.64 -29.36 13.07
C ASN A 154 -28.51 -28.94 12.11
N PRO A 155 -27.44 -29.69 11.95
CA PRO A 155 -26.35 -29.39 11.02
C PRO A 155 -26.80 -29.33 9.53
N GLN A 156 -27.92 -29.95 9.17
CA GLN A 156 -28.43 -29.92 7.79
C GLN A 156 -28.98 -28.55 7.37
N ASP A 157 -29.41 -27.73 8.35
CA ASP A 157 -29.90 -26.37 8.09
C ASP A 157 -28.76 -25.40 7.77
N ILE A 158 -27.50 -25.77 8.06
CA ILE A 158 -26.31 -25.00 7.72
C ILE A 158 -26.01 -25.19 6.23
N ASN A 159 -25.88 -24.10 5.49
CA ASN A 159 -25.58 -24.16 4.06
C ASN A 159 -24.10 -24.48 3.82
N GLU A 160 -23.19 -23.61 4.25
CA GLU A 160 -21.74 -23.82 4.17
C GLU A 160 -21.10 -23.37 5.48
N LEU A 161 -20.44 -24.29 6.18
CA LEU A 161 -19.79 -24.01 7.46
C LEU A 161 -18.41 -23.41 7.27
N PHE A 162 -18.15 -22.29 7.98
CA PHE A 162 -16.84 -21.65 8.04
C PHE A 162 -16.38 -21.50 9.49
N LEU A 163 -15.08 -21.71 9.70
CA LEU A 163 -14.36 -21.30 10.89
C LEU A 163 -13.96 -19.83 10.70
N LYS A 164 -14.41 -18.95 11.60
CA LYS A 164 -13.98 -17.54 11.69
C LYS A 164 -12.89 -17.50 12.75
N LEU A 165 -11.63 -17.28 12.33
CA LEU A 165 -10.45 -17.44 13.18
C LEU A 165 -9.47 -16.28 12.99
N ASN A 166 -8.96 -15.74 14.11
CA ASN A 166 -7.82 -14.84 14.16
C ASN A 166 -6.84 -15.36 15.21
N HIS A 167 -5.57 -15.59 14.84
CA HIS A 167 -4.58 -16.23 15.71
C HIS A 167 -3.16 -15.71 15.46
N ASP A 168 -2.31 -15.86 16.48
CA ASP A 168 -0.88 -15.54 16.49
C ASP A 168 -0.18 -16.46 17.53
N ASP A 169 0.73 -17.42 17.15
CA ASP A 169 1.29 -17.85 15.86
C ASP A 169 0.61 -19.14 15.31
N ASN A 170 1.30 -20.31 15.51
CA ASN A 170 0.93 -21.61 14.93
C ASN A 170 -0.32 -22.18 15.58
N VAL A 171 -1.28 -22.62 14.80
CA VAL A 171 -2.58 -23.07 15.30
C VAL A 171 -2.98 -24.44 14.76
N GLU A 172 -3.58 -25.26 15.62
CA GLU A 172 -4.32 -26.47 15.27
C GLU A 172 -5.75 -26.36 15.82
N VAL A 173 -6.75 -26.59 14.98
CA VAL A 173 -8.17 -26.51 15.36
C VAL A 173 -8.85 -27.86 15.16
N PHE A 174 -9.56 -28.29 16.19
CA PHE A 174 -10.31 -29.54 16.22
C PHE A 174 -11.81 -29.28 16.43
N LEU A 175 -12.66 -29.94 15.67
CA LEU A 175 -14.11 -29.94 15.86
C LEU A 175 -14.56 -31.37 16.19
N ASN A 176 -15.11 -31.55 17.40
CA ASN A 176 -15.49 -32.89 17.96
C ASN A 176 -14.38 -33.91 17.88
N GLY A 177 -13.12 -33.51 18.12
CA GLY A 177 -11.94 -34.39 18.09
C GLY A 177 -11.29 -34.56 16.71
N LYS A 178 -11.91 -34.14 15.62
CA LYS A 178 -11.32 -34.20 14.29
C LYS A 178 -10.59 -32.90 13.96
N LYS A 179 -9.32 -32.97 13.53
CA LYS A 179 -8.57 -31.79 13.07
C LYS A 179 -9.24 -31.23 11.80
N VAL A 180 -9.65 -29.97 11.86
CA VAL A 180 -10.34 -29.27 10.75
C VAL A 180 -9.51 -28.18 10.13
N TYR A 181 -8.49 -27.67 10.84
CA TYR A 181 -7.58 -26.65 10.34
C TYR A 181 -6.22 -26.70 11.05
N GLU A 182 -5.18 -26.35 10.32
CA GLU A 182 -3.80 -26.19 10.82
C GLU A 182 -3.08 -25.13 10.00
N LYS A 183 -2.32 -24.27 10.66
CA LYS A 183 -1.50 -23.26 9.99
C LYS A 183 -0.29 -22.88 10.83
N THR A 184 0.84 -22.64 10.16
CA THR A 184 2.06 -22.03 10.72
C THR A 184 2.01 -20.52 10.51
N GLY A 185 2.48 -19.73 11.52
CA GLY A 185 2.48 -18.28 11.52
C GLY A 185 1.13 -17.68 11.95
N TRP A 186 0.95 -16.41 11.75
CA TRP A 186 -0.13 -15.61 12.30
C TRP A 186 -1.12 -15.09 11.26
N THR A 187 -2.19 -14.46 11.75
CA THR A 187 -3.16 -13.71 10.94
C THR A 187 -3.36 -12.31 11.53
N ASN A 188 -3.45 -11.29 10.67
CA ASN A 188 -3.68 -9.90 11.12
C ASN A 188 -5.18 -9.56 11.24
N SER A 189 -6.07 -10.48 10.87
CA SER A 189 -7.51 -10.30 10.86
C SER A 189 -8.21 -11.65 10.83
N PHE A 190 -9.52 -11.63 11.09
CA PHE A 190 -10.32 -12.85 10.95
C PHE A 190 -10.26 -13.43 9.55
N GLN A 191 -9.91 -14.72 9.49
CA GLN A 191 -10.00 -15.53 8.29
C GLN A 191 -11.29 -16.36 8.34
N TYR A 192 -11.97 -16.46 7.19
CA TYR A 192 -13.14 -17.30 7.02
C TYR A 192 -12.72 -18.57 6.27
N LEU A 193 -12.60 -19.68 7.00
CA LEU A 193 -11.99 -20.91 6.53
C LEU A 193 -13.06 -21.99 6.35
N PRO A 194 -13.28 -22.50 5.13
CA PRO A 194 -14.30 -23.51 4.91
C PRO A 194 -13.95 -24.79 5.65
N ILE A 195 -14.89 -25.33 6.40
CA ILE A 195 -14.78 -26.61 7.09
C ILE A 195 -15.99 -27.49 6.83
N ASP A 196 -15.78 -28.80 6.83
CA ASP A 196 -16.87 -29.75 6.52
C ASP A 196 -17.89 -29.79 7.66
N LYS A 197 -19.13 -29.42 7.35
CA LYS A 197 -20.26 -29.45 8.30
C LYS A 197 -20.62 -30.88 8.79
N ALA A 198 -20.15 -31.92 8.09
CA ALA A 198 -20.29 -33.30 8.56
C ALA A 198 -19.55 -33.58 9.89
N ASN A 199 -18.63 -32.68 10.30
CA ASN A 199 -17.99 -32.76 11.61
C ASN A 199 -18.87 -32.23 12.76
N LEU A 200 -20.02 -31.58 12.47
CA LEU A 200 -21.01 -31.16 13.47
C LEU A 200 -21.95 -32.30 13.83
N LYS A 201 -22.43 -32.26 15.07
CA LYS A 201 -23.44 -33.19 15.59
C LYS A 201 -24.69 -32.41 15.98
N VAL A 202 -25.84 -33.09 15.94
CA VAL A 202 -27.06 -32.59 16.59
C VAL A 202 -26.83 -32.52 18.10
N GLY A 203 -27.17 -31.41 18.71
CA GLY A 203 -26.94 -31.19 20.15
C GLY A 203 -25.55 -30.58 20.41
N GLN A 204 -24.88 -31.09 21.43
CA GLN A 204 -23.63 -30.53 21.95
C GLN A 204 -22.42 -30.82 21.04
N ASN A 205 -21.64 -29.81 20.76
CA ASN A 205 -20.40 -29.85 19.99
C ASN A 205 -19.26 -29.19 20.79
N THR A 206 -18.02 -29.54 20.46
CA THR A 206 -16.83 -28.96 21.06
C THR A 206 -15.86 -28.51 19.98
N ILE A 207 -15.43 -27.27 20.08
CA ILE A 207 -14.26 -26.77 19.35
C ILE A 207 -13.08 -26.71 20.31
N ALA A 208 -11.95 -27.26 19.90
CA ALA A 208 -10.73 -27.32 20.70
C ALA A 208 -9.56 -26.80 19.84
N ILE A 209 -8.70 -25.98 20.43
CA ILE A 209 -7.62 -25.31 19.74
C ILE A 209 -6.33 -25.47 20.53
N HIS A 210 -5.25 -25.84 19.86
CA HIS A 210 -3.89 -25.69 20.35
C HIS A 210 -3.23 -24.55 19.60
N LEU A 211 -2.65 -23.62 20.31
CA LEU A 211 -1.89 -22.52 19.77
C LEU A 211 -0.49 -22.52 20.35
N LYS A 212 0.52 -22.37 19.49
CA LYS A 212 1.92 -22.29 19.87
C LYS A 212 2.51 -20.97 19.39
N ASN A 213 2.95 -20.14 20.34
CA ASN A 213 3.73 -18.95 20.04
C ASN A 213 5.17 -19.32 19.73
N THR A 214 5.74 -18.73 18.69
CA THR A 214 7.13 -18.98 18.26
C THR A 214 7.95 -17.69 18.29
N ALA A 215 7.31 -16.54 18.16
CA ALA A 215 7.93 -15.22 18.26
C ALA A 215 6.85 -14.12 18.30
N GLY A 216 7.17 -12.97 18.88
CA GLY A 216 6.30 -11.79 18.86
C GLY A 216 5.12 -11.85 19.81
N GLY A 217 3.98 -11.35 19.33
CA GLY A 217 2.73 -11.25 20.08
C GLY A 217 1.98 -12.58 20.20
N ARG A 218 0.89 -12.56 20.98
CA ARG A 218 -0.03 -13.69 21.16
C ARG A 218 -1.46 -13.21 21.00
N TYR A 219 -2.24 -13.92 20.20
CA TYR A 219 -3.65 -13.60 20.03
C TYR A 219 -4.48 -14.81 19.62
N LEU A 220 -5.67 -14.95 20.19
CA LEU A 220 -6.65 -15.93 19.75
C LEU A 220 -8.08 -15.43 19.95
N ASP A 221 -8.84 -15.40 18.86
CA ASP A 221 -10.30 -15.28 18.85
C ASP A 221 -10.90 -16.15 17.74
N PHE A 222 -12.02 -16.82 18.01
CA PHE A 222 -12.60 -17.77 17.08
C PHE A 222 -14.10 -17.96 17.23
N GLY A 223 -14.74 -18.33 16.14
CA GLY A 223 -16.16 -18.65 16.07
C GLY A 223 -16.50 -19.50 14.84
N LEU A 224 -17.78 -19.76 14.64
CA LEU A 224 -18.30 -20.49 13.49
C LEU A 224 -19.43 -19.69 12.84
N VAL A 225 -19.47 -19.70 11.52
CA VAL A 225 -20.51 -19.01 10.74
C VAL A 225 -21.03 -19.89 9.61
N ASP A 226 -22.27 -19.67 9.22
CA ASP A 226 -22.92 -20.26 8.04
C ASP A 226 -22.91 -19.24 6.89
N ARG A 227 -22.29 -19.55 5.78
CA ARG A 227 -22.39 -18.75 4.57
C ARG A 227 -23.77 -18.93 3.94
N LEU A 228 -24.59 -17.89 3.97
CA LEU A 228 -25.94 -17.93 3.46
C LEU A 228 -25.97 -18.01 1.93
N LYS A 229 -26.97 -18.72 1.40
CA LYS A 229 -27.20 -18.77 -0.05
C LYS A 229 -27.63 -17.40 -0.58
N GLU A 230 -27.05 -16.99 -1.70
CA GLU A 230 -27.53 -15.82 -2.43
C GLU A 230 -28.98 -16.05 -2.90
N ARG A 231 -29.86 -15.09 -2.61
CA ARG A 231 -31.25 -15.11 -3.04
C ARG A 231 -31.46 -14.09 -4.16
N GLY A 232 -32.05 -14.50 -5.27
CA GLY A 232 -32.45 -13.60 -6.37
C GLY A 232 -31.85 -13.96 -7.73
N PRO A 233 -32.19 -13.22 -8.80
CA PRO A 233 -31.66 -13.46 -10.14
C PRO A 233 -30.15 -13.30 -10.13
N LYS A 234 -29.47 -14.20 -10.84
CA LYS A 234 -27.99 -14.23 -10.89
C LYS A 234 -27.47 -12.93 -11.52
N VAL A 235 -26.59 -12.22 -10.83
CA VAL A 235 -25.82 -11.13 -11.42
C VAL A 235 -24.80 -11.72 -12.38
N GLN A 236 -24.82 -11.26 -13.62
CA GLN A 236 -23.84 -11.65 -14.63
C GLN A 236 -22.54 -10.90 -14.39
N THR A 237 -21.43 -11.40 -14.92
CA THR A 237 -20.14 -10.74 -14.89
C THR A 237 -19.93 -9.97 -16.19
N ALA A 238 -19.65 -8.67 -16.12
CA ALA A 238 -19.22 -7.90 -17.28
C ALA A 238 -17.85 -8.38 -17.75
N ILE A 239 -17.63 -8.41 -19.05
CA ILE A 239 -16.35 -8.83 -19.64
C ILE A 239 -15.39 -7.66 -19.62
N GLN A 240 -14.34 -7.75 -18.81
CA GLN A 240 -13.23 -6.78 -18.83
C GLN A 240 -12.39 -7.03 -20.07
N LYS A 241 -12.28 -6.03 -20.95
CA LYS A 241 -11.50 -6.11 -22.20
C LYS A 241 -10.04 -5.77 -21.96
N ASP A 242 -9.78 -4.72 -21.20
CA ASP A 242 -8.44 -4.25 -20.87
C ASP A 242 -8.44 -3.37 -19.62
N VAL A 243 -7.21 -3.06 -19.17
CA VAL A 243 -6.92 -2.05 -18.14
C VAL A 243 -5.68 -1.25 -18.54
N GLU A 244 -5.77 0.06 -18.37
CA GLU A 244 -4.66 1.00 -18.52
C GLU A 244 -4.40 1.70 -17.18
N ILE A 245 -3.11 1.82 -16.81
CA ILE A 245 -2.67 2.56 -15.61
C ILE A 245 -1.84 3.74 -16.09
N THR A 246 -2.19 4.93 -15.63
CA THR A 246 -1.42 6.15 -15.82
C THR A 246 -1.00 6.74 -14.47
N ALA A 247 -0.23 7.80 -14.46
CA ALA A 247 0.26 8.40 -13.22
C ALA A 247 -0.87 8.83 -12.26
N THR A 248 -2.00 9.32 -12.78
CA THR A 248 -3.13 9.80 -11.97
C THR A 248 -4.41 8.99 -12.12
N ARG A 249 -4.48 8.06 -13.10
CA ARG A 249 -5.72 7.36 -13.43
C ARG A 249 -5.53 5.85 -13.58
N THR A 250 -6.59 5.08 -13.34
CA THR A 250 -6.73 3.68 -13.76
C THR A 250 -8.02 3.53 -14.55
N ILE A 251 -7.91 3.02 -15.77
CA ILE A 251 -8.97 3.01 -16.78
C ILE A 251 -9.26 1.56 -17.16
N TYR A 252 -10.49 1.13 -16.98
CA TYR A 252 -10.98 -0.19 -17.35
C TYR A 252 -12.00 -0.08 -18.48
N ASN A 253 -11.92 -0.96 -19.46
CA ASN A 253 -12.92 -1.11 -20.51
C ASN A 253 -13.68 -2.43 -20.33
N PHE A 254 -15.00 -2.34 -20.25
CA PHE A 254 -15.90 -3.48 -20.08
C PHE A 254 -16.91 -3.59 -21.22
N GLN A 255 -17.38 -4.80 -21.45
CA GLN A 255 -18.58 -5.09 -22.19
C GLN A 255 -19.65 -5.69 -21.27
N ALA A 256 -20.81 -5.04 -21.18
CA ALA A 256 -21.98 -5.47 -20.42
C ALA A 256 -23.14 -5.72 -21.41
N GLY A 257 -23.24 -6.93 -21.92
CA GLY A 257 -24.23 -7.24 -22.96
C GLY A 257 -24.04 -6.38 -24.22
N LYS A 258 -25.01 -5.54 -24.53
CA LYS A 258 -25.06 -4.66 -25.71
C LYS A 258 -24.48 -3.26 -25.46
N VAL A 259 -23.81 -3.06 -24.35
CA VAL A 259 -23.23 -1.78 -23.94
C VAL A 259 -21.78 -1.96 -23.59
N ASP A 260 -20.95 -1.01 -24.02
CA ASP A 260 -19.58 -0.84 -23.57
C ASP A 260 -19.55 0.21 -22.45
N LEU A 261 -18.82 -0.11 -21.39
CA LEU A 261 -18.56 0.77 -20.25
C LEU A 261 -17.06 1.04 -20.15
N LYS A 262 -16.65 2.32 -20.24
CA LYS A 262 -15.32 2.79 -19.82
C LYS A 262 -15.43 3.35 -18.42
N LEU A 263 -14.75 2.71 -17.47
CA LEU A 263 -14.69 3.09 -16.06
C LEU A 263 -13.32 3.69 -15.76
N THR A 264 -13.29 4.94 -15.25
CA THR A 264 -12.04 5.61 -14.92
C THR A 264 -12.03 6.03 -13.46
N PHE A 265 -11.03 5.58 -12.71
CA PHE A 265 -10.70 6.08 -11.39
C PHE A 265 -9.63 7.16 -11.54
N THR A 266 -9.85 8.33 -10.97
CA THR A 266 -8.92 9.48 -11.01
C THR A 266 -8.64 9.98 -9.61
N SER A 267 -7.37 9.94 -9.20
CA SER A 267 -6.85 10.66 -8.03
C SER A 267 -5.97 11.79 -8.55
N PRO A 268 -6.42 13.06 -8.51
CA PRO A 268 -5.73 14.17 -9.17
C PRO A 268 -4.53 14.67 -8.37
N LEU A 269 -3.54 13.79 -8.18
CA LEU A 269 -2.33 14.02 -7.38
C LEU A 269 -1.29 14.80 -8.20
N LEU A 270 -1.55 16.08 -8.45
CA LEU A 270 -0.66 16.98 -9.19
C LEU A 270 0.20 17.78 -8.21
N MET A 271 1.50 17.45 -8.12
CA MET A 271 2.40 18.00 -7.11
C MET A 271 2.76 19.49 -7.30
N ASP A 272 2.52 20.05 -8.46
CA ASP A 272 2.69 21.48 -8.78
C ASP A 272 1.52 22.36 -8.29
N ASP A 273 0.39 21.74 -7.91
CA ASP A 273 -0.80 22.40 -7.36
C ASP A 273 -1.15 21.80 -5.98
N LEU A 274 -0.58 22.36 -4.91
CA LEU A 274 -0.75 21.85 -3.54
C LEU A 274 -2.21 21.83 -3.08
N ASN A 275 -3.04 22.73 -3.57
CA ASN A 275 -4.46 22.76 -3.21
C ASN A 275 -5.21 21.59 -3.87
N LEU A 276 -4.86 21.27 -5.12
CA LEU A 276 -5.42 20.11 -5.81
C LEU A 276 -4.86 18.80 -5.26
N LEU A 277 -3.54 18.75 -4.98
CA LEU A 277 -2.87 17.60 -4.35
C LEU A 277 -3.52 17.26 -3.00
N ALA A 278 -3.82 18.25 -2.19
CA ALA A 278 -4.38 18.10 -0.86
C ALA A 278 -5.91 17.92 -0.85
N ARG A 279 -6.61 18.24 -1.95
CA ARG A 279 -8.07 18.12 -2.01
C ARG A 279 -8.49 16.68 -1.77
N PRO A 280 -9.30 16.40 -0.74
CA PRO A 280 -9.59 15.03 -0.31
C PRO A 280 -10.68 14.38 -1.17
N VAL A 281 -10.62 14.56 -2.51
CA VAL A 281 -11.65 14.13 -3.45
C VAL A 281 -11.02 13.43 -4.65
N SER A 282 -11.54 12.25 -4.96
CA SER A 282 -11.22 11.46 -6.16
C SER A 282 -12.49 11.19 -6.95
N TYR A 283 -12.35 10.85 -8.24
CA TYR A 283 -13.49 10.66 -9.15
C TYR A 283 -13.58 9.21 -9.63
N ILE A 284 -14.83 8.71 -9.73
CA ILE A 284 -15.17 7.53 -10.52
C ILE A 284 -16.03 7.99 -11.71
N THR A 285 -15.49 7.91 -12.91
CA THR A 285 -16.15 8.34 -14.14
C THR A 285 -16.67 7.13 -14.90
N TYR A 286 -17.91 7.19 -15.29
CA TYR A 286 -18.61 6.19 -16.13
C TYR A 286 -18.88 6.78 -17.49
N ASN A 287 -18.37 6.14 -18.55
CA ASN A 287 -18.63 6.51 -19.92
C ASN A 287 -19.26 5.29 -20.63
N VAL A 288 -20.50 5.45 -21.06
CA VAL A 288 -21.36 4.34 -21.52
C VAL A 288 -21.81 4.59 -22.95
N LYS A 289 -21.73 3.56 -23.82
CA LYS A 289 -22.24 3.60 -25.20
C LYS A 289 -22.79 2.26 -25.66
N ALA A 290 -23.78 2.26 -26.50
CA ALA A 290 -24.25 1.04 -27.17
C ALA A 290 -23.20 0.52 -28.16
N ASN A 291 -23.07 -0.81 -28.28
CA ASN A 291 -22.11 -1.47 -29.17
C ASN A 291 -22.74 -2.23 -30.33
N ASP A 292 -24.06 -2.14 -30.49
CA ASP A 292 -24.82 -2.80 -31.57
C ASP A 292 -25.62 -1.83 -32.47
N GLY A 293 -25.43 -0.51 -32.27
CA GLY A 293 -26.12 0.53 -33.05
C GLY A 293 -27.57 0.82 -32.62
N LYS A 294 -28.08 0.15 -31.60
CA LYS A 294 -29.44 0.36 -31.06
C LYS A 294 -29.39 1.21 -29.79
N GLN A 295 -30.57 1.60 -29.30
CA GLN A 295 -30.69 2.25 -27.99
C GLN A 295 -31.01 1.22 -26.91
N HIS A 296 -30.39 1.39 -25.74
CA HIS A 296 -30.58 0.51 -24.58
C HIS A 296 -30.85 1.35 -23.34
N ALA A 297 -31.81 0.91 -22.54
CA ALA A 297 -32.08 1.52 -21.23
C ALA A 297 -30.97 1.15 -20.23
N VAL A 298 -30.24 2.14 -19.77
CA VAL A 298 -29.06 1.91 -18.93
C VAL A 298 -29.14 2.67 -17.61
N LYS A 299 -28.78 1.99 -16.53
CA LYS A 299 -28.49 2.60 -15.22
C LYS A 299 -27.27 1.92 -14.59
N VAL A 300 -26.43 2.69 -13.94
CA VAL A 300 -25.26 2.22 -13.20
C VAL A 300 -25.55 2.29 -11.71
N PHE A 301 -25.05 1.35 -10.94
CA PHE A 301 -25.12 1.28 -9.50
C PHE A 301 -23.72 1.25 -8.91
N LEU A 302 -23.48 2.13 -7.94
CA LEU A 302 -22.30 2.12 -7.08
C LEU A 302 -22.76 1.92 -5.63
N SER A 303 -22.18 0.96 -4.96
CA SER A 303 -22.30 0.78 -3.52
C SER A 303 -20.91 0.89 -2.88
N ALA A 304 -20.76 1.77 -1.91
CA ALA A 304 -19.54 1.90 -1.13
C ALA A 304 -19.83 1.46 0.31
N ALA A 305 -18.98 0.61 0.86
CA ALA A 305 -19.16 0.09 2.20
C ALA A 305 -18.68 1.07 3.27
N SER A 306 -19.36 1.11 4.40
CA SER A 306 -18.93 1.88 5.58
C SER A 306 -17.61 1.38 6.19
N ASN A 307 -17.12 0.20 5.78
CA ASN A 307 -15.82 -0.32 6.21
C ASN A 307 -14.63 0.56 5.78
N ILE A 308 -14.83 1.47 4.82
CA ILE A 308 -13.83 2.49 4.42
C ILE A 308 -13.54 3.48 5.56
N ALA A 309 -14.44 3.63 6.52
CA ALA A 309 -14.32 4.58 7.64
C ALA A 309 -14.13 3.89 9.01
N VAL A 310 -13.65 2.64 9.05
CA VAL A 310 -13.42 1.90 10.30
C VAL A 310 -12.05 1.23 10.33
N TYR A 311 -11.48 1.13 11.53
CA TYR A 311 -10.29 0.30 11.75
C TYR A 311 -10.65 -1.17 11.90
N LYS A 312 -11.72 -1.47 12.66
CA LYS A 312 -12.22 -2.84 12.88
C LYS A 312 -13.64 -2.99 12.33
N PRO A 313 -14.00 -4.12 11.71
CA PRO A 313 -15.35 -4.37 11.18
C PRO A 313 -16.47 -4.31 12.24
N SER A 314 -16.12 -4.50 13.52
CA SER A 314 -17.05 -4.44 14.66
C SER A 314 -17.42 -3.02 15.09
N GLN A 315 -16.72 -1.99 14.60
CA GLN A 315 -17.03 -0.60 14.99
C GLN A 315 -18.38 -0.17 14.41
N GLU A 316 -19.22 0.39 15.28
CA GLU A 316 -20.48 1.00 14.86
C GLU A 316 -20.22 2.28 14.06
N VAL A 317 -20.94 2.43 12.96
CA VAL A 317 -20.94 3.61 12.11
C VAL A 317 -22.31 4.25 12.05
N THR A 318 -22.34 5.55 11.85
CA THR A 318 -23.52 6.28 11.39
C THR A 318 -23.32 6.59 9.92
N VAL A 319 -24.36 6.31 9.10
CA VAL A 319 -24.42 6.72 7.72
C VAL A 319 -25.58 7.69 7.54
N GLU A 320 -25.37 8.72 6.73
CA GLU A 320 -26.32 9.81 6.53
C GLU A 320 -26.48 10.11 5.04
N LYS A 321 -27.68 10.61 4.68
CA LYS A 321 -28.02 11.11 3.36
C LYS A 321 -28.55 12.53 3.46
N TYR A 322 -27.97 13.46 2.69
CA TYR A 322 -28.40 14.84 2.61
C TYR A 322 -28.09 15.45 1.24
N GLU A 323 -28.48 16.68 1.03
CA GLU A 323 -28.21 17.42 -0.20
C GLU A 323 -27.60 18.78 0.12
N THR A 324 -26.70 19.24 -0.76
CA THR A 324 -26.28 20.63 -0.86
C THR A 324 -27.05 21.31 -2.03
N GLU A 325 -26.70 22.54 -2.34
CA GLU A 325 -27.28 23.21 -3.51
C GLU A 325 -27.05 22.43 -4.80
N LYS A 326 -25.82 21.91 -5.01
CA LYS A 326 -25.41 21.26 -6.27
C LYS A 326 -25.29 19.73 -6.20
N LEU A 327 -25.13 19.15 -5.00
CA LEU A 327 -24.78 17.76 -4.83
C LEU A 327 -25.82 17.01 -4.00
N ALA A 328 -26.04 15.73 -4.33
CA ALA A 328 -26.59 14.73 -3.44
C ALA A 328 -25.43 14.02 -2.76
N VAL A 329 -25.46 13.85 -1.43
CA VAL A 329 -24.33 13.39 -0.62
C VAL A 329 -24.74 12.26 0.32
N LEU A 330 -23.90 11.25 0.36
CA LEU A 330 -23.90 10.19 1.38
C LEU A 330 -22.64 10.33 2.21
N LYS A 331 -22.73 10.10 3.54
CA LYS A 331 -21.68 10.24 4.51
C LYS A 331 -21.63 9.03 5.44
N ALA A 332 -20.44 8.58 5.82
CA ALA A 332 -20.22 7.51 6.79
C ALA A 332 -19.10 7.86 7.75
N GLY A 333 -19.23 7.53 9.03
CA GLY A 333 -18.17 7.66 10.01
C GLY A 333 -18.48 6.84 11.26
N THR A 334 -17.45 6.49 12.04
CA THR A 334 -17.65 5.78 13.32
C THR A 334 -18.45 6.63 14.31
N VAL A 335 -19.18 5.98 15.18
CA VAL A 335 -19.92 6.64 16.27
C VAL A 335 -18.96 7.21 17.31
N GLU A 336 -17.85 6.53 17.57
CA GLU A 336 -16.90 6.88 18.64
C GLU A 336 -15.97 8.05 18.28
N GLN A 337 -15.57 8.17 16.99
CA GLN A 337 -14.66 9.21 16.51
C GLN A 337 -13.37 9.35 17.34
N PRO A 338 -12.51 8.30 17.46
CA PRO A 338 -11.32 8.32 18.30
C PRO A 338 -10.15 9.09 17.66
N ILE A 339 -10.33 10.39 17.44
CA ILE A 339 -9.44 11.27 16.68
C ILE A 339 -8.02 11.23 17.26
N LEU A 340 -7.03 10.75 16.47
CA LEU A 340 -5.60 10.73 16.81
C LEU A 340 -5.29 10.05 18.15
N GLN A 341 -6.09 9.07 18.59
CA GLN A 341 -5.90 8.45 19.92
C GLN A 341 -4.84 7.37 19.94
N LYS A 342 -4.48 6.79 18.81
CA LYS A 342 -3.47 5.73 18.70
C LYS A 342 -2.74 5.76 17.36
N GLY A 343 -1.52 5.20 17.36
CA GLY A 343 -0.74 4.93 16.18
C GLY A 343 -0.45 3.43 16.05
N ALA A 344 -0.41 2.93 14.81
CA ALA A 344 -0.06 1.55 14.50
C ALA A 344 0.33 1.41 13.03
N ASP A 345 1.04 0.34 12.69
CA ASP A 345 1.46 0.05 11.32
C ASP A 345 0.27 -0.24 10.40
N ASP A 346 -0.58 -1.19 10.75
CA ASP A 346 -1.74 -1.62 9.96
C ASP A 346 -3.01 -0.78 10.18
N MET A 347 -2.89 0.32 10.91
CA MET A 347 -4.03 1.16 11.26
C MET A 347 -4.71 1.73 10.03
N ARG A 348 -6.03 1.61 10.00
CA ARG A 348 -6.94 2.32 9.11
C ARG A 348 -7.66 3.40 9.91
N ILE A 349 -7.99 4.50 9.25
CA ILE A 349 -8.66 5.61 9.93
C ILE A 349 -10.05 5.18 10.42
N ASP A 350 -10.35 5.51 11.68
CA ASP A 350 -11.63 5.26 12.34
C ASP A 350 -12.22 6.53 12.98
N TRP A 351 -11.78 7.68 12.47
CA TRP A 351 -12.35 9.00 12.77
C TRP A 351 -12.52 9.80 11.48
N GLY A 352 -13.22 10.91 11.56
CA GLY A 352 -13.61 11.67 10.40
C GLY A 352 -14.69 10.96 9.59
N TYR A 353 -14.85 11.33 8.33
CA TYR A 353 -15.99 10.89 7.54
C TYR A 353 -15.63 10.62 6.09
N PHE A 354 -16.15 9.50 5.60
CA PHE A 354 -16.14 9.12 4.19
C PHE A 354 -17.38 9.66 3.48
N TYR A 355 -17.24 10.12 2.24
CA TYR A 355 -18.30 10.73 1.45
C TYR A 355 -18.43 10.11 0.06
N VAL A 356 -19.69 10.00 -0.41
CA VAL A 356 -20.03 9.69 -1.80
C VAL A 356 -20.96 10.78 -2.30
N ALA A 357 -20.49 11.60 -3.25
CA ALA A 357 -21.28 12.70 -3.78
C ALA A 357 -21.56 12.53 -5.29
N SER A 358 -22.72 13.03 -5.73
CA SER A 358 -23.11 13.02 -7.13
C SER A 358 -23.77 14.34 -7.50
N PRO A 359 -23.48 14.92 -8.68
CA PRO A 359 -24.15 16.13 -9.13
C PRO A 359 -25.66 15.96 -9.26
N LYS A 360 -26.47 16.85 -8.69
CA LYS A 360 -27.94 16.78 -8.73
C LYS A 360 -28.49 16.83 -10.17
N LYS A 361 -27.77 17.50 -11.09
CA LYS A 361 -28.10 17.52 -12.53
C LYS A 361 -28.17 16.13 -13.16
N ASP A 362 -27.42 15.15 -12.62
CA ASP A 362 -27.38 13.77 -13.12
C ASP A 362 -28.54 12.93 -12.60
N LYS A 363 -29.39 13.46 -11.70
CA LYS A 363 -30.61 12.84 -11.16
C LYS A 363 -30.34 11.48 -10.53
N ALA A 364 -29.14 11.30 -9.92
CA ALA A 364 -28.79 10.08 -9.23
C ALA A 364 -29.70 9.86 -8.01
N GLN A 365 -30.08 8.59 -7.79
CA GLN A 365 -30.89 8.20 -6.65
C GLN A 365 -29.97 7.59 -5.59
N GLN A 366 -29.84 8.28 -4.47
CA GLN A 366 -29.02 7.82 -3.34
C GLN A 366 -29.90 7.23 -2.23
N PHE A 367 -29.40 6.16 -1.60
CA PHE A 367 -30.06 5.52 -0.46
C PHE A 367 -29.08 4.77 0.44
N LEU A 368 -29.48 4.53 1.68
CA LEU A 368 -28.74 3.82 2.70
C LEU A 368 -29.33 2.43 2.92
N SER A 369 -28.48 1.42 3.17
CA SER A 369 -28.93 0.06 3.50
C SER A 369 -27.86 -0.69 4.31
N PRO A 370 -28.20 -1.84 4.91
CA PRO A 370 -27.17 -2.83 5.23
C PRO A 370 -26.48 -3.30 3.94
N MET A 371 -25.19 -3.65 4.00
CA MET A 371 -24.43 -4.15 2.83
C MET A 371 -25.11 -5.34 2.17
N ALA A 372 -25.54 -6.31 2.96
CA ALA A 372 -26.22 -7.53 2.47
C ALA A 372 -27.51 -7.27 1.67
N GLY A 373 -28.11 -6.08 1.80
CA GLY A 373 -29.34 -5.70 1.10
C GLY A 373 -29.16 -4.83 -0.14
N ALA A 374 -27.96 -4.30 -0.38
CA ALA A 374 -27.70 -3.26 -1.38
C ALA A 374 -28.03 -3.73 -2.82
N VAL A 375 -27.58 -4.92 -3.21
CA VAL A 375 -27.81 -5.50 -4.53
C VAL A 375 -29.29 -5.82 -4.77
N ASP A 376 -29.96 -6.35 -3.77
CA ASP A 376 -31.39 -6.66 -3.85
C ASP A 376 -32.25 -5.40 -3.99
N ALA A 377 -31.89 -4.32 -3.31
CA ALA A 377 -32.54 -3.02 -3.47
C ALA A 377 -32.39 -2.49 -4.90
N PHE A 378 -31.21 -2.57 -5.49
CA PHE A 378 -30.99 -2.19 -6.89
C PHE A 378 -31.79 -3.07 -7.87
N ARG A 379 -31.82 -4.39 -7.67
CA ARG A 379 -32.60 -5.33 -8.52
C ARG A 379 -34.08 -5.02 -8.51
N LYS A 380 -34.62 -4.79 -7.31
CA LYS A 380 -36.07 -4.55 -7.11
C LYS A 380 -36.48 -3.11 -7.42
N GLY A 381 -35.51 -2.20 -7.58
CA GLY A 381 -35.77 -0.77 -7.70
C GLY A 381 -36.35 -0.15 -6.41
N THR A 382 -36.16 -0.80 -5.27
CA THR A 382 -36.65 -0.33 -3.98
C THR A 382 -35.59 0.54 -3.31
N VAL A 383 -35.82 1.84 -3.34
CA VAL A 383 -34.95 2.82 -2.68
C VAL A 383 -35.52 3.15 -1.30
N THR A 384 -34.72 2.96 -0.24
CA THR A 384 -35.14 3.34 1.11
C THR A 384 -35.18 4.86 1.26
N THR A 385 -36.14 5.38 2.04
CA THR A 385 -36.27 6.82 2.32
C THR A 385 -35.51 7.26 3.57
N ALA A 386 -34.84 6.33 4.26
CA ALA A 386 -34.09 6.61 5.47
C ALA A 386 -33.02 7.69 5.20
N LYS A 387 -33.00 8.72 6.05
CA LYS A 387 -31.99 9.79 6.01
C LYS A 387 -30.73 9.45 6.82
N SER A 388 -30.84 8.53 7.76
CA SER A 388 -29.73 8.04 8.58
C SER A 388 -29.96 6.58 8.97
N LEU A 389 -28.87 5.81 9.09
CA LEU A 389 -28.84 4.48 9.70
C LEU A 389 -27.63 4.39 10.62
N LYS A 390 -27.75 3.55 11.67
CA LYS A 390 -26.67 3.24 12.62
C LYS A 390 -26.51 1.72 12.70
N GLY A 391 -25.28 1.25 12.73
CA GLY A 391 -24.93 -0.17 12.85
C GLY A 391 -23.55 -0.50 12.33
N THR A 392 -23.25 -1.77 12.14
CA THR A 392 -22.04 -2.25 11.46
C THR A 392 -22.38 -2.62 10.02
N SER A 393 -21.39 -2.67 9.13
CA SER A 393 -21.54 -3.16 7.74
C SER A 393 -22.72 -2.52 6.97
N LEU A 394 -22.69 -1.18 6.87
CA LEU A 394 -23.68 -0.38 6.14
C LEU A 394 -23.14 0.01 4.76
N ALA A 395 -24.08 0.35 3.84
CA ALA A 395 -23.80 0.71 2.46
C ALA A 395 -24.31 2.11 2.10
N LEU A 396 -23.48 2.86 1.40
CA LEU A 396 -23.77 4.12 0.73
C LEU A 396 -24.04 3.81 -0.76
N ASN A 397 -25.28 3.85 -1.18
CA ASN A 397 -25.72 3.38 -2.49
C ASN A 397 -26.10 4.54 -3.40
N THR A 398 -25.63 4.52 -4.66
CA THR A 398 -25.94 5.51 -5.69
C THR A 398 -26.37 4.83 -6.99
N ILE A 399 -27.58 5.07 -7.46
CA ILE A 399 -28.07 4.64 -8.78
C ILE A 399 -28.00 5.84 -9.72
N ILE A 400 -27.25 5.71 -10.80
CA ILE A 400 -26.98 6.76 -11.79
C ILE A 400 -27.77 6.41 -13.06
N PRO A 401 -28.82 7.16 -13.42
CA PRO A 401 -29.56 6.93 -14.64
C PRO A 401 -28.81 7.47 -15.85
N PHE A 402 -28.67 6.66 -16.90
CA PHE A 402 -28.19 7.09 -18.21
C PHE A 402 -29.35 7.26 -19.22
N GLY A 403 -30.52 6.69 -18.92
CA GLY A 403 -31.66 6.67 -19.84
C GLY A 403 -31.41 5.75 -21.03
N ASN A 404 -31.85 6.17 -22.22
CA ASN A 404 -31.63 5.42 -23.45
C ASN A 404 -30.29 5.81 -24.09
N VAL A 405 -29.34 4.92 -24.01
CA VAL A 405 -27.97 5.09 -24.51
C VAL A 405 -27.85 4.51 -25.92
N GLY A 406 -27.40 5.32 -26.87
CA GLY A 406 -27.12 4.92 -28.26
C GLY A 406 -25.61 4.79 -28.52
N SER A 407 -25.23 4.92 -29.79
CA SER A 407 -23.82 4.83 -30.22
C SER A 407 -22.97 6.03 -29.78
N LYS A 408 -23.57 7.16 -29.41
CA LYS A 408 -22.87 8.30 -28.79
C LYS A 408 -22.65 7.99 -27.32
N ALA A 409 -21.42 8.19 -26.84
CA ALA A 409 -21.08 7.96 -25.46
C ALA A 409 -21.71 9.00 -24.54
N GLU A 410 -22.32 8.53 -23.45
CA GLU A 410 -22.85 9.34 -22.36
C GLU A 410 -21.93 9.22 -21.15
N GLU A 411 -21.67 10.33 -20.45
CA GLU A 411 -20.75 10.36 -19.32
C GLU A 411 -21.42 10.88 -18.05
N ARG A 412 -21.13 10.23 -16.92
CA ARG A 412 -21.50 10.65 -15.57
C ARG A 412 -20.35 10.33 -14.63
N PHE A 413 -20.27 10.99 -13.48
CA PHE A 413 -19.29 10.72 -12.46
C PHE A 413 -19.85 10.75 -11.04
N VAL A 414 -19.11 10.16 -10.14
CA VAL A 414 -19.31 10.22 -8.70
C VAL A 414 -17.99 10.65 -8.05
N GLU A 415 -18.09 11.42 -7.00
CA GLU A 415 -16.97 11.81 -6.16
C GLU A 415 -16.89 10.94 -4.92
N LEU A 416 -15.68 10.52 -4.57
CA LEU A 416 -15.37 9.90 -3.29
C LEU A 416 -14.48 10.86 -2.52
N GLY A 417 -14.85 11.18 -1.28
CA GLY A 417 -14.10 12.10 -0.42
C GLY A 417 -13.88 11.55 0.97
N TYR A 418 -12.85 12.06 1.66
CA TYR A 418 -12.60 11.76 3.08
C TYR A 418 -12.15 13.00 3.83
N ASP A 419 -12.91 13.39 4.88
CA ASP A 419 -12.51 14.43 5.81
C ASP A 419 -11.92 13.79 7.07
N GLU A 420 -10.62 13.93 7.27
CA GLU A 420 -9.90 13.41 8.44
C GLU A 420 -10.06 14.26 9.69
N ILE A 421 -10.65 15.45 9.61
CA ILE A 421 -10.80 16.45 10.68
C ILE A 421 -9.44 16.93 11.20
N TYR A 422 -8.64 16.03 11.77
CA TYR A 422 -7.22 16.16 12.08
C TYR A 422 -6.47 14.98 11.47
N ALA A 423 -5.39 15.27 10.76
CA ALA A 423 -4.62 14.27 10.02
C ALA A 423 -3.43 13.73 10.83
N ILE A 424 -2.72 14.61 11.53
CA ILE A 424 -1.45 14.30 12.23
C ILE A 424 -1.43 15.00 13.59
N GLN A 425 -0.90 14.32 14.61
CA GLN A 425 -0.44 15.01 15.83
C GLN A 425 1.07 15.25 15.69
N TYR A 426 1.49 16.51 15.70
CA TYR A 426 2.87 16.93 15.54
C TYR A 426 3.36 17.65 16.81
N PHE A 427 4.25 17.00 17.56
CA PHE A 427 4.73 17.48 18.86
C PHE A 427 3.60 18.05 19.75
N LYS A 428 2.60 17.18 19.97
CA LYS A 428 1.38 17.43 20.77
C LYS A 428 0.38 18.43 20.16
N ASN A 429 0.64 18.97 18.97
CA ASN A 429 -0.32 19.82 18.25
C ASN A 429 -1.08 18.98 17.23
N ASN A 430 -2.40 18.97 17.29
CA ASN A 430 -3.23 18.31 16.29
C ASN A 430 -3.31 19.20 15.02
N LEU A 431 -2.79 18.69 13.92
CA LEU A 431 -2.76 19.39 12.65
C LEU A 431 -3.91 18.95 11.74
N ARG A 432 -4.61 19.93 11.17
CA ARG A 432 -5.61 19.69 10.14
C ARG A 432 -4.93 19.34 8.81
N PRO A 433 -5.59 18.59 7.92
CA PRO A 433 -5.08 18.43 6.56
C PRO A 433 -4.92 19.78 5.86
N TRP A 434 -4.00 19.86 4.92
CA TRP A 434 -3.64 21.12 4.24
C TRP A 434 -4.84 21.88 3.66
N TRP A 435 -5.77 21.18 3.02
CA TRP A 435 -6.95 21.79 2.41
C TRP A 435 -7.84 22.56 3.41
N ASN A 436 -7.77 22.21 4.68
CA ASN A 436 -8.51 22.86 5.77
C ASN A 436 -7.57 23.34 6.90
N ASN A 437 -6.36 23.76 6.56
CA ASN A 437 -5.38 24.19 7.58
C ASN A 437 -5.83 25.38 8.40
N SER A 438 -6.70 26.23 7.85
CA SER A 438 -7.32 27.37 8.55
C SER A 438 -8.46 26.97 9.49
N GLY A 439 -9.05 25.77 9.31
CA GLY A 439 -10.25 25.31 10.00
C GLY A 439 -11.55 25.99 9.52
N GLN A 440 -11.50 26.77 8.42
CA GLN A 440 -12.66 27.50 7.88
C GLN A 440 -13.32 26.81 6.69
N GLU A 441 -12.61 25.86 6.06
CA GLU A 441 -13.12 25.11 4.93
C GLU A 441 -14.03 23.96 5.35
N THR A 442 -14.97 23.59 4.47
CA THR A 442 -15.83 22.42 4.66
C THR A 442 -15.62 21.43 3.53
N ILE A 443 -15.89 20.16 3.81
CA ILE A 443 -15.80 19.12 2.78
C ILE A 443 -16.83 19.32 1.67
N GLU A 444 -18.01 19.86 1.99
CA GLU A 444 -19.05 20.19 1.02
C GLU A 444 -18.58 21.25 0.01
N ASN A 445 -17.81 22.25 0.47
CA ASN A 445 -17.18 23.22 -0.43
C ASN A 445 -16.17 22.54 -1.35
N GLN A 446 -15.34 21.64 -0.80
CA GLN A 446 -14.34 20.90 -1.61
C GLN A 446 -14.98 19.96 -2.62
N LEU A 447 -16.05 19.24 -2.25
CA LEU A 447 -16.83 18.41 -3.16
C LEU A 447 -17.50 19.28 -4.25
N THR A 448 -18.09 20.42 -3.88
CA THR A 448 -18.72 21.34 -4.85
C THR A 448 -17.70 21.89 -5.83
N LEU A 449 -16.53 22.32 -5.34
CA LEU A 449 -15.44 22.82 -6.17
C LEU A 449 -14.92 21.72 -7.11
N ALA A 450 -14.77 20.49 -6.60
CA ALA A 450 -14.36 19.33 -7.38
C ALA A 450 -15.36 19.03 -8.52
N ALA A 451 -16.67 19.10 -8.26
CA ALA A 451 -17.70 18.91 -9.28
C ALA A 451 -17.70 20.02 -10.35
N ASP A 452 -17.50 21.27 -9.93
CA ASP A 452 -17.44 22.42 -10.84
C ASP A 452 -16.19 22.37 -11.74
N GLU A 453 -15.05 21.97 -11.19
CA GLU A 453 -13.76 21.88 -11.88
C GLU A 453 -13.52 20.54 -12.58
N TYR A 454 -14.44 19.59 -12.51
CA TYR A 454 -14.25 18.20 -12.96
C TYR A 454 -13.54 18.10 -14.32
N ARG A 455 -14.02 18.81 -15.35
CA ARG A 455 -13.41 18.73 -16.70
C ARG A 455 -11.99 19.28 -16.73
N SER A 456 -11.75 20.45 -16.16
CA SER A 456 -10.43 21.06 -16.15
C SER A 456 -9.41 20.24 -15.37
N VAL A 457 -9.83 19.60 -14.27
CA VAL A 457 -8.98 18.70 -13.48
C VAL A 457 -8.63 17.44 -14.27
N LEU A 458 -9.60 16.82 -14.96
CA LEU A 458 -9.32 15.65 -15.80
C LEU A 458 -8.37 15.99 -16.95
N ASP A 459 -8.53 17.14 -17.60
CA ASP A 459 -7.65 17.60 -18.68
C ASP A 459 -6.21 17.82 -18.17
N LYS A 460 -6.03 18.46 -17.00
CA LYS A 460 -4.72 18.58 -16.34
C LYS A 460 -4.11 17.19 -16.09
N CYS A 461 -4.88 16.23 -15.54
CA CYS A 461 -4.42 14.87 -15.32
C CYS A 461 -3.99 14.18 -16.62
N VAL A 462 -4.74 14.33 -17.71
CA VAL A 462 -4.38 13.75 -19.02
C VAL A 462 -3.06 14.30 -19.55
N VAL A 463 -2.85 15.62 -19.44
CA VAL A 463 -1.60 16.27 -19.86
C VAL A 463 -0.43 15.79 -19.03
N PHE A 464 -0.61 15.76 -17.71
CA PHE A 464 0.41 15.31 -16.76
C PHE A 464 0.79 13.83 -16.96
N ASP A 465 -0.18 12.94 -17.10
CA ASP A 465 0.04 11.51 -17.35
C ASP A 465 0.92 11.27 -18.58
N LYS A 466 0.64 12.01 -19.67
CA LYS A 466 1.44 11.93 -20.91
C LYS A 466 2.88 12.44 -20.70
N ALA A 467 3.05 13.50 -19.93
CA ALA A 467 4.37 14.08 -19.65
C ALA A 467 5.22 13.12 -18.81
N VAL A 468 4.66 12.53 -17.73
CA VAL A 468 5.34 11.53 -16.89
C VAL A 468 5.79 10.33 -17.72
N TYR A 469 4.90 9.78 -18.54
CA TYR A 469 5.24 8.64 -19.38
C TYR A 469 6.32 8.99 -20.43
N ALA A 470 6.22 10.14 -21.07
CA ALA A 470 7.17 10.59 -22.09
C ALA A 470 8.57 10.82 -21.50
N ASP A 471 8.67 11.48 -20.35
CA ASP A 471 9.94 11.70 -19.64
C ASP A 471 10.62 10.38 -19.28
N ALA A 472 9.86 9.43 -18.72
CA ALA A 472 10.37 8.13 -18.34
C ALA A 472 10.76 7.27 -19.57
N LEU A 473 9.95 7.31 -20.65
CA LEU A 473 10.26 6.62 -21.91
C LEU A 473 11.57 7.12 -22.53
N LYS A 474 11.76 8.45 -22.53
CA LYS A 474 12.98 9.09 -23.02
C LYS A 474 14.20 8.67 -22.20
N SER A 475 14.09 8.69 -20.88
CA SER A 475 15.19 8.39 -19.96
C SER A 475 15.54 6.90 -19.90
N GLY A 476 14.53 5.99 -19.87
CA GLY A 476 14.76 4.58 -19.53
C GLY A 476 14.05 3.53 -20.42
N GLY A 477 13.27 3.90 -21.45
CA GLY A 477 12.53 2.96 -22.30
C GLY A 477 11.19 2.53 -21.73
N LYS A 478 10.53 1.57 -22.40
CA LYS A 478 9.14 1.20 -22.12
C LYS A 478 8.96 0.56 -20.75
N GLU A 479 9.81 -0.38 -20.38
CA GLU A 479 9.77 -1.07 -19.09
C GLU A 479 9.99 -0.07 -17.93
N TYR A 480 10.94 0.83 -18.09
CA TYR A 480 11.20 1.89 -17.12
C TYR A 480 10.02 2.87 -17.01
N ALA A 481 9.42 3.27 -18.14
CA ALA A 481 8.25 4.13 -18.13
C ALA A 481 7.06 3.49 -17.42
N HIS A 482 6.84 2.19 -17.62
CA HIS A 482 5.82 1.43 -16.91
C HIS A 482 6.04 1.44 -15.39
N LEU A 483 7.27 1.18 -14.93
CA LEU A 483 7.63 1.20 -13.52
C LEU A 483 7.39 2.59 -12.89
N ASN A 484 7.78 3.67 -13.56
CA ASN A 484 7.57 5.04 -13.06
C ASN A 484 6.08 5.40 -12.94
N VAL A 485 5.25 4.97 -13.91
CA VAL A 485 3.80 5.15 -13.84
C VAL A 485 3.20 4.43 -12.61
N LEU A 486 3.61 3.19 -12.34
CA LEU A 486 3.15 2.45 -11.16
C LEU A 486 3.60 3.12 -9.85
N ALA A 487 4.83 3.62 -9.81
CA ALA A 487 5.44 4.22 -8.63
C ALA A 487 4.80 5.56 -8.23
N TYR A 488 4.32 6.36 -9.19
CA TYR A 488 3.88 7.73 -8.97
C TYR A 488 2.85 7.85 -7.86
N ARG A 489 1.66 7.25 -8.05
CA ARG A 489 0.58 7.34 -7.07
C ARG A 489 0.91 6.66 -5.75
N GLN A 490 1.63 5.54 -5.80
CA GLN A 490 1.98 4.82 -4.59
C GLN A 490 2.90 5.64 -3.69
N SER A 491 3.92 6.29 -4.25
CA SER A 491 4.83 7.12 -3.47
C SER A 491 4.09 8.28 -2.80
N ILE A 492 3.25 9.00 -3.53
CA ILE A 492 2.47 10.12 -3.01
C ILE A 492 1.46 9.66 -1.95
N ALA A 493 0.74 8.55 -2.20
CA ALA A 493 -0.30 8.04 -1.31
C ALA A 493 0.23 7.50 0.03
N ALA A 494 1.55 7.44 0.21
CA ALA A 494 2.16 7.12 1.49
C ALA A 494 2.45 8.38 2.36
N HIS A 495 1.96 9.56 1.95
CA HIS A 495 2.23 10.82 2.64
C HIS A 495 0.95 11.58 2.98
N THR A 496 1.08 12.47 3.94
CA THR A 496 0.04 13.42 4.36
C THR A 496 0.58 14.84 4.36
N LEU A 497 -0.13 15.75 3.67
CA LEU A 497 0.23 17.17 3.58
C LEU A 497 -0.46 17.95 4.69
N VAL A 498 0.34 18.58 5.54
CA VAL A 498 -0.14 19.42 6.65
C VAL A 498 0.72 20.67 6.80
N LYS A 499 0.31 21.58 7.67
CA LYS A 499 1.03 22.81 7.99
C LYS A 499 1.44 22.81 9.46
N SER A 500 2.73 23.04 9.74
CA SER A 500 3.23 23.09 11.10
C SER A 500 2.71 24.33 11.87
N PRO A 501 2.82 24.35 13.22
CA PRO A 501 2.52 25.56 14.01
C PRO A 501 3.39 26.76 13.64
N GLN A 502 4.57 26.53 13.03
CA GLN A 502 5.49 27.56 12.53
C GLN A 502 5.17 28.01 11.09
N ASN A 503 4.02 27.60 10.53
CA ASN A 503 3.60 27.84 9.17
C ASN A 503 4.44 27.18 8.08
N GLU A 504 5.23 26.17 8.40
CA GLU A 504 6.02 25.41 7.43
C GLU A 504 5.16 24.31 6.78
N LEU A 505 5.42 24.06 5.49
CA LEU A 505 4.90 22.91 4.81
C LEU A 505 5.52 21.63 5.40
N LEU A 506 4.69 20.65 5.77
CA LEU A 506 5.11 19.33 6.18
C LEU A 506 4.47 18.28 5.23
N TRP A 507 5.33 17.42 4.66
CA TRP A 507 4.94 16.31 3.81
C TRP A 507 5.36 15.01 4.48
N LEU A 508 4.54 14.53 5.43
CA LEU A 508 4.91 13.48 6.36
C LEU A 508 4.54 12.11 5.81
N SER A 509 5.54 11.24 5.66
CA SER A 509 5.34 9.87 5.21
C SER A 509 4.83 8.97 6.33
N LYS A 510 4.08 7.92 5.96
CA LYS A 510 3.90 6.72 6.77
C LYS A 510 4.75 5.60 6.17
N GLU A 511 5.58 4.98 6.97
CA GLU A 511 6.28 3.77 6.59
C GLU A 511 5.33 2.57 6.63
N ASN A 512 4.62 2.38 5.53
CA ASN A 512 3.59 1.36 5.41
C ASN A 512 4.18 -0.05 5.52
N ASN A 513 3.58 -0.90 6.35
CA ASN A 513 3.95 -2.31 6.52
C ASN A 513 5.40 -2.54 6.98
N SER A 514 5.92 -1.65 7.78
CA SER A 514 7.28 -1.70 8.34
C SER A 514 7.37 -0.89 9.64
N GLY A 515 6.56 -1.26 10.64
CA GLY A 515 6.50 -0.56 11.93
C GLY A 515 5.60 0.69 11.95
N GLY A 516 5.17 1.21 10.79
CA GLY A 516 4.28 2.36 10.68
C GLY A 516 4.89 3.67 11.17
N PHE A 517 6.21 3.81 11.14
CA PHE A 517 6.88 5.02 11.56
C PHE A 517 6.51 6.20 10.67
N ILE A 518 6.46 7.39 11.26
CA ILE A 518 6.16 8.62 10.55
C ILE A 518 7.45 9.37 10.22
N ASN A 519 7.58 9.74 8.96
CA ASN A 519 8.67 10.55 8.43
C ASN A 519 10.06 9.91 8.59
N THR A 520 10.13 8.59 8.46
CA THR A 520 11.37 7.81 8.51
C THR A 520 12.37 8.33 7.48
N VAL A 521 13.58 8.66 7.92
CA VAL A 521 14.57 9.35 7.08
C VAL A 521 15.14 8.41 6.01
N ASP A 522 15.38 7.14 6.32
CA ASP A 522 15.85 6.12 5.37
C ASP A 522 14.78 5.65 4.38
N VAL A 523 13.51 6.00 4.61
CA VAL A 523 12.39 5.88 3.64
C VAL A 523 12.25 7.15 2.79
N THR A 524 12.50 8.32 3.39
CA THR A 524 12.55 9.61 2.69
C THR A 524 13.66 9.65 1.65
N TYR A 525 14.83 9.11 1.99
CA TYR A 525 16.01 9.11 1.13
C TYR A 525 15.76 8.43 -0.23
N PRO A 526 15.29 7.17 -0.32
CA PRO A 526 14.95 6.58 -1.60
C PRO A 526 13.77 7.23 -2.29
N SER A 527 12.83 7.84 -1.58
CA SER A 527 11.64 8.48 -2.18
C SER A 527 11.96 9.81 -2.87
N ALA A 528 13.03 10.48 -2.48
CA ALA A 528 13.36 11.87 -2.84
C ALA A 528 13.41 12.21 -4.32
N PRO A 529 13.90 11.35 -5.25
CA PRO A 529 14.01 11.70 -6.67
C PRO A 529 12.71 12.16 -7.31
N LEU A 530 11.58 11.55 -6.95
CA LEU A 530 10.26 11.95 -7.42
C LEU A 530 9.95 13.42 -7.06
N TYR A 531 10.16 13.77 -5.81
CA TYR A 531 9.83 15.11 -5.29
C TYR A 531 10.79 16.17 -5.79
N LEU A 532 12.10 15.85 -5.94
CA LEU A 532 13.09 16.74 -6.53
C LEU A 532 12.74 17.14 -7.97
N ILE A 533 12.09 16.26 -8.73
CA ILE A 533 11.70 16.52 -10.11
C ILE A 533 10.45 17.42 -10.20
N TYR A 534 9.42 17.10 -9.41
CA TYR A 534 8.09 17.68 -9.58
C TYR A 534 7.78 18.80 -8.59
N ASN A 535 8.25 18.71 -7.34
CA ASN A 535 8.11 19.77 -6.36
C ASN A 535 9.11 19.65 -5.20
N PRO A 536 10.28 20.32 -5.26
CA PRO A 536 11.28 20.26 -4.18
C PRO A 536 10.80 20.79 -2.82
N GLU A 537 9.75 21.61 -2.78
CA GLU A 537 9.16 22.09 -1.52
C GLU A 537 8.55 20.94 -0.71
N LEU A 538 8.01 19.90 -1.39
CA LEU A 538 7.54 18.71 -0.72
C LEU A 538 8.70 17.94 -0.05
N LEU A 539 9.87 17.86 -0.71
CA LEU A 539 11.04 17.23 -0.08
C LEU A 539 11.53 18.05 1.12
N LYS A 540 11.54 19.37 1.06
CA LYS A 540 11.80 20.20 2.25
C LYS A 540 10.83 19.85 3.38
N GLY A 541 9.54 19.70 3.05
CA GLY A 541 8.51 19.29 4.00
C GLY A 541 8.75 17.92 4.64
N MET A 542 9.42 17.00 3.94
CA MET A 542 9.85 15.71 4.50
C MET A 542 11.05 15.86 5.44
N LEU A 543 11.94 16.83 5.23
CA LEU A 543 13.12 17.03 6.07
C LEU A 543 12.86 17.95 7.27
N SER A 544 11.96 18.93 7.12
CA SER A 544 11.76 20.00 8.11
C SER A 544 11.35 19.49 9.49
N GLY A 545 10.59 18.39 9.57
CA GLY A 545 10.23 17.77 10.85
C GLY A 545 11.42 17.20 11.61
N ILE A 546 12.36 16.58 10.92
CA ILE A 546 13.60 16.04 11.50
C ILE A 546 14.53 17.18 11.97
N PHE A 547 14.68 18.24 11.18
CA PHE A 547 15.41 19.45 11.60
C PHE A 547 14.77 20.07 12.85
N TYR A 548 13.45 20.26 12.84
CA TYR A 548 12.75 20.79 14.03
C TYR A 548 13.01 19.94 15.28
N PHE A 549 12.93 18.63 15.18
CA PHE A 549 13.15 17.72 16.31
C PHE A 549 14.58 17.87 16.86
N SER A 550 15.59 17.91 15.99
CA SER A 550 16.99 18.09 16.37
C SER A 550 17.29 19.48 16.94
N GLU A 551 16.67 20.54 16.39
CA GLU A 551 16.90 21.95 16.74
C GLU A 551 16.11 22.41 17.97
N SER A 552 15.01 21.73 18.31
CA SER A 552 14.16 22.04 19.47
C SER A 552 14.78 21.65 20.82
N GLY A 553 15.91 20.93 20.83
CA GLY A 553 16.53 20.38 22.02
C GLY A 553 15.85 19.13 22.58
N GLN A 554 14.84 18.60 21.91
CA GLN A 554 14.15 17.36 22.31
C GLN A 554 14.94 16.11 21.88
N TYR A 555 15.83 16.24 20.90
CA TYR A 555 16.70 15.16 20.42
C TYR A 555 18.15 15.45 20.81
N PRO A 556 18.74 14.72 21.80
CA PRO A 556 20.01 15.12 22.41
C PRO A 556 21.26 14.61 21.67
N TYR A 557 21.10 13.85 20.58
CA TYR A 557 22.21 13.18 19.92
C TYR A 557 22.85 14.04 18.81
N PRO A 558 24.18 13.85 18.53
CA PRO A 558 24.89 14.60 17.50
C PRO A 558 24.70 14.04 16.07
N TRP A 559 23.69 13.25 15.83
CA TRP A 559 23.29 12.67 14.54
C TRP A 559 21.80 12.88 14.29
N ALA A 560 21.33 12.66 13.07
CA ALA A 560 19.94 12.82 12.71
C ALA A 560 19.04 11.72 13.32
N ALA A 561 17.83 12.07 13.70
CA ALA A 561 16.83 11.13 14.17
C ALA A 561 16.35 10.23 13.03
N HIS A 562 15.96 8.99 13.36
CA HIS A 562 15.40 8.03 12.40
C HIS A 562 13.96 8.41 11.97
N ASP A 563 13.09 8.77 12.90
CA ASP A 563 11.66 9.04 12.66
C ASP A 563 11.13 10.10 13.62
N LEU A 564 9.84 10.44 13.47
CA LEU A 564 9.14 11.37 14.37
C LEU A 564 8.07 10.68 15.24
N GLY A 565 7.95 9.35 15.20
CA GLY A 565 6.96 8.62 15.97
C GLY A 565 6.23 7.54 15.15
N THR A 566 5.17 6.97 15.69
CA THR A 566 4.30 6.01 14.99
C THR A 566 3.07 6.73 14.44
N TYR A 567 2.83 6.60 13.12
CA TYR A 567 1.75 7.30 12.41
C TYR A 567 0.37 7.04 13.05
N PRO A 568 -0.46 8.08 13.25
CA PRO A 568 -0.29 9.49 12.86
C PRO A 568 0.28 10.39 13.98
N LEU A 569 1.01 9.84 14.96
CA LEU A 569 1.51 10.55 16.16
C LEU A 569 3.00 10.91 16.01
N ALA A 570 3.28 12.05 15.41
CA ALA A 570 4.64 12.59 15.23
C ALA A 570 5.09 13.38 16.47
N ASN A 571 5.46 12.69 17.54
CA ASN A 571 5.80 13.28 18.86
C ASN A 571 7.24 13.00 19.31
N GLY A 572 8.13 12.56 18.41
CA GLY A 572 9.51 12.15 18.67
C GLY A 572 9.74 10.71 18.28
N GLN A 573 11.03 10.36 18.05
CA GLN A 573 11.45 9.05 17.58
C GLN A 573 10.91 7.91 18.43
N THR A 574 10.40 6.88 17.77
CA THR A 574 9.92 5.63 18.38
C THR A 574 10.71 4.40 17.97
N TYR A 575 11.50 4.46 16.90
CA TYR A 575 12.40 3.38 16.54
C TYR A 575 13.51 3.22 17.57
N GLY A 576 13.73 2.00 18.04
CA GLY A 576 14.64 1.72 19.17
C GLY A 576 16.12 1.63 18.83
N GLU A 577 16.47 1.41 17.56
CA GLU A 577 17.85 1.19 17.12
C GLU A 577 18.42 2.46 16.48
N PRO A 578 19.61 2.90 16.87
CA PRO A 578 20.23 4.08 16.26
C PRO A 578 20.85 3.74 14.90
N MET A 579 20.66 4.64 13.93
CA MET A 579 21.23 4.57 12.58
C MET A 579 22.04 5.85 12.26
N PRO A 580 23.05 6.20 13.05
CA PRO A 580 23.62 7.56 13.08
C PRO A 580 24.32 7.97 11.78
N VAL A 581 25.08 7.08 11.13
CA VAL A 581 25.76 7.37 9.85
C VAL A 581 24.75 7.40 8.71
N GLU A 582 23.80 6.48 8.72
CA GLU A 582 22.73 6.38 7.72
C GLU A 582 21.94 7.68 7.65
N GLU A 583 21.34 8.08 8.77
CA GLU A 583 20.38 9.20 8.78
C GLU A 583 21.06 10.55 8.63
N SER A 584 22.24 10.74 9.22
CA SER A 584 23.00 11.98 9.04
C SER A 584 23.46 12.15 7.58
N GLY A 585 23.90 11.05 6.95
CA GLY A 585 24.26 11.03 5.52
C GLY A 585 23.06 11.35 4.63
N ASN A 586 21.92 10.71 4.90
CA ASN A 586 20.67 10.96 4.17
C ASN A 586 20.26 12.43 4.20
N MET A 587 20.21 13.03 5.39
CA MET A 587 19.77 14.41 5.58
C MET A 587 20.69 15.42 4.88
N ILE A 588 22.01 15.24 4.95
CA ILE A 588 22.98 16.12 4.29
C ILE A 588 22.91 15.99 2.77
N ILE A 589 22.87 14.76 2.23
CA ILE A 589 22.78 14.50 0.79
C ILE A 589 21.49 15.10 0.21
N LEU A 590 20.36 14.90 0.88
CA LEU A 590 19.07 15.42 0.40
C LEU A 590 19.02 16.95 0.47
N THR A 591 19.64 17.58 1.48
CA THR A 591 19.77 19.04 1.55
C THR A 591 20.61 19.58 0.39
N ALA A 592 21.69 18.89 0.03
CA ALA A 592 22.51 19.25 -1.14
C ALA A 592 21.73 19.05 -2.46
N ALA A 593 20.93 18.00 -2.56
CA ALA A 593 20.08 17.75 -3.73
C ALA A 593 19.01 18.85 -3.91
N ILE A 594 18.35 19.29 -2.83
CA ILE A 594 17.44 20.45 -2.84
C ILE A 594 18.16 21.70 -3.34
N THR A 595 19.32 22.01 -2.75
CA THR A 595 20.16 23.16 -3.13
C THR A 595 20.53 23.13 -4.61
N LYS A 596 20.94 21.97 -5.12
CA LYS A 596 21.30 21.75 -6.54
C LYS A 596 20.11 21.99 -7.48
N VAL A 597 18.94 21.48 -7.15
CA VAL A 597 17.73 21.61 -7.97
C VAL A 597 17.22 23.04 -7.99
N GLN A 598 17.23 23.72 -6.83
CA GLN A 598 16.73 25.09 -6.67
C GLN A 598 17.75 26.17 -7.06
N GLY A 599 19.04 25.86 -7.10
CA GLY A 599 20.10 26.80 -7.45
C GLY A 599 20.40 27.84 -6.37
N ASN A 600 19.98 27.60 -5.10
CA ASN A 600 20.28 28.47 -3.96
C ASN A 600 20.49 27.67 -2.68
N GLY A 601 21.22 28.25 -1.70
CA GLY A 601 21.58 27.63 -0.43
C GLY A 601 20.71 28.02 0.77
N ASP A 602 19.56 28.69 0.56
CA ASP A 602 18.78 29.27 1.66
C ASP A 602 18.30 28.23 2.66
N TYR A 603 17.87 27.05 2.17
CA TYR A 603 17.42 25.97 3.03
C TYR A 603 18.60 25.39 3.86
N ALA A 604 19.76 25.19 3.26
CA ALA A 604 20.96 24.73 3.96
C ALA A 604 21.42 25.76 5.00
N LYS A 605 21.41 27.05 4.65
CA LYS A 605 21.79 28.15 5.55
C LYS A 605 20.91 28.22 6.78
N LYS A 606 19.60 27.98 6.63
CA LYS A 606 18.64 27.92 7.75
C LYS A 606 19.03 26.86 8.79
N HIS A 607 19.51 25.71 8.36
CA HIS A 607 19.83 24.56 9.19
C HIS A 607 21.36 24.29 9.34
N TRP A 608 22.18 25.32 9.06
CA TRP A 608 23.62 25.18 8.92
C TRP A 608 24.31 24.59 10.15
N LYS A 609 23.94 25.04 11.35
CA LYS A 609 24.51 24.52 12.61
C LYS A 609 24.24 23.03 12.78
N THR A 610 23.05 22.57 12.48
CA THR A 610 22.65 21.18 12.59
C THR A 610 23.37 20.32 11.56
N LEU A 611 23.45 20.78 10.32
CA LEU A 611 24.21 20.13 9.26
C LEU A 611 25.71 20.01 9.62
N THR A 612 26.27 21.04 10.26
CA THR A 612 27.66 21.00 10.77
C THR A 612 27.83 19.92 11.83
N THR A 613 26.91 19.82 12.78
CA THR A 613 26.95 18.76 13.82
C THR A 613 26.92 17.38 13.19
N TRP A 614 26.06 17.14 12.20
CA TRP A 614 25.92 15.85 11.55
C TRP A 614 27.15 15.50 10.67
N VAL A 615 27.72 16.47 9.95
CA VAL A 615 28.93 16.20 9.14
C VAL A 615 30.15 15.91 10.02
N ASP A 616 30.29 16.59 11.17
CA ASP A 616 31.38 16.31 12.11
C ASP A 616 31.27 14.89 12.66
N TYR A 617 30.05 14.40 12.89
CA TYR A 617 29.79 13.00 13.24
C TYR A 617 30.22 12.06 12.10
N LEU A 618 29.85 12.34 10.83
CA LEU A 618 30.28 11.53 9.69
C LEU A 618 31.81 11.49 9.50
N VAL A 619 32.49 12.61 9.72
CA VAL A 619 33.97 12.67 9.66
C VAL A 619 34.59 11.76 10.71
N LYS A 620 34.01 11.73 11.91
CA LYS A 620 34.53 10.98 13.06
C LYS A 620 34.27 9.47 12.96
N ASP A 621 33.03 9.08 12.64
CA ASP A 621 32.54 7.70 12.80
C ASP A 621 32.00 7.07 11.50
N GLY A 622 31.93 7.81 10.37
CA GLY A 622 31.28 7.37 9.14
C GLY A 622 32.15 6.59 8.16
N PHE A 623 33.49 6.80 8.18
CA PHE A 623 34.37 6.17 7.18
C PHE A 623 34.53 4.65 7.38
N ASP A 624 34.80 4.20 8.59
CA ASP A 624 34.81 2.77 8.95
C ASP A 624 33.74 2.53 10.03
N PRO A 625 32.49 2.39 9.63
CA PRO A 625 31.34 2.43 10.54
C PRO A 625 31.30 1.21 11.46
N LYS A 626 31.03 1.44 12.74
CA LYS A 626 30.85 0.38 13.74
C LYS A 626 29.56 -0.37 13.44
N THR A 627 29.32 -1.46 14.16
CA THR A 627 28.05 -2.21 14.07
C THR A 627 26.89 -1.28 14.32
N GLN A 628 26.07 -1.09 13.31
CA GLN A 628 24.83 -0.32 13.32
C GLN A 628 23.91 -0.80 12.23
N LEU A 629 22.64 -0.42 12.30
CA LEU A 629 21.69 -0.60 11.21
C LEU A 629 21.97 0.39 10.07
N CYS A 630 21.56 -0.01 8.89
CA CYS A 630 21.47 0.82 7.67
C CYS A 630 20.40 0.20 6.78
N THR A 631 20.07 0.82 5.67
CA THR A 631 19.05 0.28 4.74
C THR A 631 19.42 -1.03 4.05
N ASP A 632 20.56 -1.63 4.40
CA ASP A 632 21.04 -2.95 3.95
C ASP A 632 20.87 -4.04 5.02
N ASP A 633 20.22 -3.76 6.13
CA ASP A 633 20.24 -4.60 7.33
C ASP A 633 19.26 -5.82 7.29
N PHE A 634 18.51 -5.98 6.24
CA PHE A 634 17.53 -7.08 6.10
C PHE A 634 18.13 -8.49 6.21
N ALA A 635 19.45 -8.62 6.11
CA ALA A 635 20.17 -9.85 6.37
C ALA A 635 20.99 -9.82 7.69
N GLY A 636 20.80 -8.78 8.52
CA GLY A 636 21.43 -8.55 9.82
C GLY A 636 22.43 -7.38 9.84
N HIS A 637 22.71 -6.89 11.05
CA HIS A 637 23.63 -5.80 11.33
C HIS A 637 25.04 -6.09 10.81
N LEU A 638 25.75 -5.05 10.37
CA LEU A 638 27.14 -5.12 9.95
C LEU A 638 27.96 -3.97 10.55
N ALA A 639 29.19 -4.28 10.93
CA ALA A 639 30.24 -3.30 11.07
C ALA A 639 31.00 -3.18 9.74
N ARG A 640 31.70 -2.07 9.56
CA ARG A 640 32.66 -1.86 8.46
C ARG A 640 32.02 -1.96 7.08
N ASN A 641 30.72 -1.59 6.97
CA ASN A 641 29.94 -1.67 5.73
C ASN A 641 30.47 -0.66 4.71
N ALA A 642 30.93 -1.17 3.56
CA ALA A 642 31.57 -0.35 2.52
C ALA A 642 30.56 0.61 1.84
N ASN A 643 29.28 0.23 1.68
CA ASN A 643 28.27 1.12 1.09
C ASN A 643 27.80 2.21 2.06
N LEU A 644 27.76 1.92 3.37
CA LEU A 644 27.51 2.94 4.40
C LEU A 644 28.67 3.94 4.50
N SER A 645 29.91 3.47 4.32
CA SER A 645 31.10 4.33 4.19
C SER A 645 30.99 5.27 2.97
N VAL A 646 30.53 4.77 1.81
CA VAL A 646 30.23 5.61 0.63
C VAL A 646 29.24 6.72 0.98
N LYS A 647 28.16 6.40 1.71
CA LYS A 647 27.18 7.40 2.15
C LYS A 647 27.84 8.52 2.96
N ALA A 648 28.69 8.16 3.92
CA ALA A 648 29.42 9.15 4.74
C ALA A 648 30.34 10.03 3.88
N ILE A 649 31.15 9.45 2.97
CA ILE A 649 32.06 10.17 2.08
C ILE A 649 31.28 11.14 1.18
N VAL A 650 30.19 10.67 0.55
CA VAL A 650 29.30 11.49 -0.29
C VAL A 650 28.65 12.60 0.55
N GLY A 651 28.17 12.29 1.76
CA GLY A 651 27.58 13.27 2.68
C GLY A 651 28.54 14.38 3.07
N ILE A 652 29.82 14.05 3.36
CA ILE A 652 30.90 15.02 3.68
C ILE A 652 31.13 15.94 2.47
N ALA A 653 31.23 15.39 1.26
CA ALA A 653 31.40 16.20 0.06
C ALA A 653 30.17 17.04 -0.29
N CYS A 654 28.96 16.53 -0.03
CA CYS A 654 27.74 17.31 -0.14
C CYS A 654 27.75 18.52 0.81
N TYR A 655 28.21 18.34 2.05
CA TYR A 655 28.36 19.44 2.99
C TYR A 655 29.37 20.47 2.50
N ALA A 656 30.52 20.04 1.92
CA ALA A 656 31.48 20.94 1.30
C ALA A 656 30.85 21.75 0.14
N GLN A 657 30.04 21.13 -0.72
CA GLN A 657 29.30 21.78 -1.81
C GLN A 657 28.26 22.78 -1.28
N LEU A 658 27.57 22.44 -0.19
CA LEU A 658 26.66 23.35 0.51
C LEU A 658 27.39 24.56 1.06
N ALA A 659 28.55 24.34 1.73
CA ALA A 659 29.41 25.40 2.27
C ALA A 659 29.86 26.38 1.16
N GLU A 660 30.27 25.86 0.00
CA GLU A 660 30.64 26.69 -1.15
C GLU A 660 29.45 27.54 -1.64
N THR A 661 28.28 26.92 -1.74
CA THR A 661 27.05 27.61 -2.20
C THR A 661 26.62 28.76 -1.28
N ILE A 662 26.85 28.62 0.04
CA ILE A 662 26.49 29.66 1.02
C ILE A 662 27.62 30.65 1.30
N GLY A 663 28.79 30.51 0.63
CA GLY A 663 29.92 31.43 0.73
C GLY A 663 30.93 31.07 1.84
N GLU A 664 30.80 29.92 2.49
CA GLU A 664 31.69 29.41 3.53
C GLU A 664 32.95 28.71 2.94
N THR A 665 33.75 29.46 2.18
CA THR A 665 34.82 28.92 1.33
C THR A 665 35.88 28.12 2.12
N ALA A 666 36.26 28.55 3.32
CA ALA A 666 37.21 27.82 4.14
C ALA A 666 36.69 26.47 4.61
N THR A 667 35.40 26.42 5.01
CA THR A 667 34.65 25.22 5.37
C THR A 667 34.55 24.29 4.17
N ALA A 668 34.19 24.80 3.00
CA ALA A 668 34.11 24.05 1.76
C ALA A 668 35.42 23.32 1.43
N LYS A 669 36.56 24.04 1.46
CA LYS A 669 37.88 23.47 1.22
C LYS A 669 38.26 22.39 2.22
N LYS A 670 37.98 22.62 3.52
CA LYS A 670 38.27 21.64 4.59
C LYS A 670 37.55 20.31 4.34
N TYR A 671 36.22 20.34 4.23
CA TYR A 671 35.43 19.09 4.11
C TYR A 671 35.58 18.44 2.73
N ARG A 672 35.84 19.21 1.69
CA ARG A 672 36.19 18.67 0.37
C ARG A 672 37.48 17.84 0.42
N ALA A 673 38.52 18.37 1.03
CA ALA A 673 39.84 17.70 1.20
C ALA A 673 39.68 16.39 2.01
N ILE A 674 38.83 16.40 3.08
CA ILE A 674 38.58 15.21 3.89
C ILE A 674 37.90 14.11 3.02
N ALA A 675 36.87 14.46 2.24
CA ALA A 675 36.21 13.50 1.38
C ALA A 675 37.16 12.93 0.30
N GLU A 676 37.95 13.78 -0.33
CA GLU A 676 38.94 13.37 -1.34
C GLU A 676 40.04 12.44 -0.78
N GLU A 677 40.48 12.66 0.48
CA GLU A 677 41.42 11.77 1.16
C GLU A 677 40.82 10.40 1.50
N MET A 678 39.51 10.36 1.77
CA MET A 678 38.81 9.12 2.11
C MET A 678 38.64 8.18 0.90
N VAL A 679 38.44 8.71 -0.31
CA VAL A 679 38.14 7.89 -1.51
C VAL A 679 39.22 6.86 -1.83
N PRO A 680 40.53 7.21 -1.97
CA PRO A 680 41.55 6.20 -2.25
C PRO A 680 41.69 5.16 -1.13
N LYS A 681 41.51 5.56 0.13
CA LYS A 681 41.51 4.64 1.27
C LYS A 681 40.35 3.66 1.19
N TRP A 682 39.16 4.17 0.86
CA TRP A 682 37.98 3.33 0.65
C TRP A 682 38.21 2.32 -0.48
N MET A 683 38.75 2.79 -1.62
CA MET A 683 39.06 1.94 -2.76
C MET A 683 40.04 0.81 -2.40
N GLU A 684 41.06 1.11 -1.62
CA GLU A 684 42.04 0.10 -1.12
C GLU A 684 41.37 -0.88 -0.16
N MET A 685 40.65 -0.36 0.83
CA MET A 685 40.02 -1.18 1.88
C MET A 685 38.88 -2.06 1.33
N ALA A 686 38.16 -1.63 0.35
CA ALA A 686 37.04 -2.38 -0.22
C ALA A 686 37.44 -3.25 -1.42
N ASP A 687 38.61 -3.12 -2.01
CA ASP A 687 39.05 -3.81 -3.22
C ASP A 687 39.02 -5.33 -3.03
N ALA A 688 38.26 -6.01 -3.87
CA ALA A 688 38.13 -7.47 -3.97
C ALA A 688 38.51 -7.98 -5.40
N GLY A 689 39.25 -7.17 -6.18
CA GLY A 689 39.75 -7.47 -7.51
C GLY A 689 38.77 -7.10 -8.61
N ASP A 690 37.74 -7.88 -8.86
CA ASP A 690 36.71 -7.65 -9.91
C ASP A 690 35.46 -6.91 -9.37
N HIS A 691 35.38 -6.58 -8.09
CA HIS A 691 34.31 -5.84 -7.41
C HIS A 691 34.82 -5.18 -6.13
N TYR A 692 33.93 -4.46 -5.43
CA TYR A 692 34.17 -3.94 -4.08
C TYR A 692 33.33 -4.70 -3.04
N ALA A 693 34.00 -5.09 -1.94
CA ALA A 693 33.44 -5.93 -0.89
C ALA A 693 32.21 -5.31 -0.19
N LEU A 694 31.38 -6.14 0.46
CA LEU A 694 30.29 -5.68 1.34
C LEU A 694 30.85 -5.01 2.60
N THR A 695 31.89 -5.63 3.22
CA THR A 695 32.58 -5.11 4.39
C THR A 695 34.11 -5.03 4.12
N PHE A 696 34.78 -4.14 4.80
CA PHE A 696 36.23 -3.95 4.59
C PHE A 696 37.11 -5.15 5.01
N ASP A 697 36.62 -6.05 5.84
CA ASP A 697 37.29 -7.21 6.39
C ASP A 697 37.00 -8.55 5.69
N ASP A 698 36.03 -8.59 4.79
CA ASP A 698 35.72 -9.82 4.02
C ASP A 698 35.62 -9.56 2.51
N LYS A 699 36.73 -9.86 1.80
CA LYS A 699 36.84 -9.68 0.35
C LYS A 699 36.07 -10.70 -0.48
N ASN A 700 35.51 -11.73 0.14
CA ASN A 700 34.65 -12.72 -0.54
C ASN A 700 33.19 -12.29 -0.63
N THR A 701 32.86 -11.12 -0.11
CA THR A 701 31.51 -10.55 -0.05
C THR A 701 31.35 -9.40 -1.06
N TRP A 702 30.11 -9.11 -1.45
CA TRP A 702 29.77 -7.98 -2.29
C TRP A 702 28.40 -7.41 -1.92
N SER A 703 28.15 -6.13 -2.27
CA SER A 703 26.82 -5.49 -2.15
C SER A 703 26.60 -4.46 -3.24
N GLN A 704 25.36 -4.07 -3.47
CA GLN A 704 25.04 -2.93 -4.31
C GLN A 704 25.56 -1.63 -3.66
N LYS A 705 26.36 -0.83 -4.39
CA LYS A 705 26.89 0.46 -3.93
C LYS A 705 26.00 1.61 -4.39
N TYR A 706 24.66 1.49 -4.18
CA TYR A 706 23.65 2.44 -4.67
C TYR A 706 23.88 3.87 -4.23
N ASN A 707 24.55 4.11 -3.09
CA ASN A 707 24.87 5.47 -2.63
C ASN A 707 25.81 6.24 -3.56
N LEU A 708 26.58 5.55 -4.42
CA LEU A 708 27.45 6.16 -5.44
C LEU A 708 26.69 7.05 -6.43
N ILE A 709 25.37 6.83 -6.62
CA ILE A 709 24.61 7.61 -7.60
C ILE A 709 24.62 9.10 -7.31
N TRP A 710 24.63 9.50 -6.03
CA TRP A 710 24.61 10.90 -5.66
C TRP A 710 25.91 11.65 -6.00
N ASP A 711 27.05 10.98 -6.05
CA ASP A 711 28.28 11.55 -6.60
C ASP A 711 28.08 12.02 -8.06
N LYS A 712 27.40 11.18 -8.87
CA LYS A 712 27.09 11.50 -10.27
C LYS A 712 25.99 12.55 -10.41
N VAL A 713 24.90 12.42 -9.67
CA VAL A 713 23.72 13.29 -9.78
C VAL A 713 24.05 14.72 -9.33
N LEU A 714 24.84 14.86 -8.26
CA LEU A 714 25.22 16.17 -7.73
C LEU A 714 26.48 16.75 -8.40
N GLY A 715 27.17 15.95 -9.21
CA GLY A 715 28.39 16.37 -9.89
C GLY A 715 29.56 16.58 -8.93
N LEU A 716 29.66 15.76 -7.88
CA LEU A 716 30.73 15.88 -6.89
C LEU A 716 32.08 15.45 -7.45
N ASN A 717 32.09 14.51 -8.41
CA ASN A 717 33.31 13.99 -9.06
C ASN A 717 34.35 13.47 -8.06
N LEU A 718 33.90 12.67 -7.09
CA LEU A 718 34.74 12.09 -6.05
C LEU A 718 35.36 10.76 -6.45
N PHE A 719 34.50 9.81 -6.84
CA PHE A 719 34.91 8.48 -7.20
C PHE A 719 35.31 8.41 -8.68
N PRO A 720 36.48 7.77 -8.99
CA PRO A 720 36.88 7.60 -10.38
C PRO A 720 35.94 6.66 -11.14
N GLN A 721 35.83 6.87 -12.46
CA GLN A 721 34.92 6.10 -13.33
C GLN A 721 35.15 4.59 -13.21
N LYS A 722 36.38 4.14 -12.93
CA LYS A 722 36.72 2.73 -12.72
C LYS A 722 35.83 2.07 -11.66
N VAL A 723 35.46 2.78 -10.57
CA VAL A 723 34.62 2.24 -9.49
C VAL A 723 33.26 1.83 -10.05
N TYR A 724 32.62 2.72 -10.78
CA TYR A 724 31.30 2.49 -11.40
C TYR A 724 31.33 1.37 -12.44
N ASP A 725 32.35 1.36 -13.30
CA ASP A 725 32.48 0.36 -14.36
C ASP A 725 32.73 -1.03 -13.78
N THR A 726 33.54 -1.13 -12.73
CA THR A 726 33.83 -2.38 -12.02
C THR A 726 32.55 -2.94 -11.41
N GLU A 727 31.80 -2.12 -10.66
CA GLU A 727 30.58 -2.55 -9.99
C GLU A 727 29.48 -2.96 -10.98
N ILE A 728 29.20 -2.15 -12.01
CA ILE A 728 28.17 -2.51 -13.00
C ILE A 728 28.53 -3.80 -13.75
N LYS A 729 29.80 -3.97 -14.14
CA LYS A 729 30.24 -5.20 -14.80
C LYS A 729 30.01 -6.41 -13.91
N TYR A 730 30.33 -6.30 -12.61
CA TYR A 730 30.14 -7.37 -11.65
C TYR A 730 28.64 -7.67 -11.40
N TYR A 731 27.81 -6.64 -11.19
CA TYR A 731 26.38 -6.80 -10.92
C TYR A 731 25.64 -7.49 -12.07
N LEU A 732 26.01 -7.22 -13.31
CA LEU A 732 25.42 -7.90 -14.47
C LEU A 732 25.65 -9.42 -14.46
N THR A 733 26.71 -9.91 -13.76
CA THR A 733 26.96 -11.34 -13.56
C THR A 733 26.17 -11.96 -12.41
N LYS A 734 25.57 -11.13 -11.53
CA LYS A 734 24.89 -11.55 -10.28
C LYS A 734 23.38 -11.50 -10.35
N GLN A 735 22.82 -11.21 -11.53
CA GLN A 735 21.38 -11.08 -11.68
C GLN A 735 20.66 -12.41 -11.52
N ASN A 736 19.60 -12.39 -10.72
CA ASN A 736 18.58 -13.43 -10.67
C ASN A 736 17.40 -13.06 -11.60
N ARG A 737 16.39 -13.93 -11.64
CA ARG A 737 15.20 -13.75 -12.48
C ARG A 737 14.53 -12.38 -12.32
N PHE A 738 14.48 -11.84 -11.10
CA PHE A 738 13.77 -10.62 -10.74
C PHE A 738 14.66 -9.49 -10.23
N GLY A 739 15.97 -9.56 -10.51
CA GLY A 739 16.94 -8.51 -10.20
C GLY A 739 18.19 -9.02 -9.51
N ILE A 740 19.11 -8.12 -9.25
CA ILE A 740 20.31 -8.43 -8.48
C ILE A 740 19.96 -8.48 -6.98
N PRO A 741 20.50 -9.43 -6.21
CA PRO A 741 20.43 -9.39 -4.76
C PRO A 741 20.98 -8.08 -4.19
N LEU A 742 20.58 -7.71 -2.98
CA LEU A 742 21.11 -6.55 -2.30
C LEU A 742 22.60 -6.72 -1.99
N ASP A 743 22.96 -7.93 -1.58
CA ASP A 743 24.31 -8.34 -1.28
C ASP A 743 24.52 -9.87 -1.36
N SER A 744 25.72 -10.33 -1.03
CA SER A 744 26.13 -11.74 -1.08
C SER A 744 25.54 -12.63 0.01
N ARG A 745 24.84 -12.10 1.00
CA ARG A 745 24.34 -12.87 2.16
C ARG A 745 23.06 -13.67 1.86
N LYS A 746 22.13 -13.11 1.06
CA LYS A 746 20.85 -13.72 0.74
C LYS A 746 20.37 -13.31 -0.65
N ALA A 747 19.34 -13.98 -1.17
CA ALA A 747 18.70 -13.60 -2.43
C ALA A 747 17.78 -12.38 -2.33
N TYR A 748 17.71 -11.72 -1.19
CA TYR A 748 16.87 -10.53 -0.98
C TYR A 748 17.33 -9.36 -1.82
N THR A 749 16.36 -8.58 -2.28
CA THR A 749 16.64 -7.34 -3.01
C THR A 749 15.62 -6.26 -2.74
N LYS A 750 15.99 -5.02 -3.11
CA LYS A 750 15.10 -3.85 -3.12
C LYS A 750 15.11 -3.22 -4.50
N ASN A 751 13.91 -3.04 -5.06
CA ASN A 751 13.79 -2.53 -6.43
C ASN A 751 14.21 -1.06 -6.59
N ASP A 752 14.02 -0.23 -5.57
CA ASP A 752 14.50 1.15 -5.53
C ASP A 752 16.04 1.21 -5.65
N TRP A 753 16.77 0.38 -4.89
CA TRP A 753 18.23 0.33 -4.94
C TRP A 753 18.75 -0.24 -6.27
N ILE A 754 18.04 -1.21 -6.87
CA ILE A 754 18.40 -1.69 -8.22
C ILE A 754 18.29 -0.55 -9.23
N LEU A 755 17.21 0.25 -9.20
CA LEU A 755 17.04 1.36 -10.15
C LEU A 755 18.04 2.49 -9.91
N TRP A 756 18.47 2.73 -8.66
CA TRP A 756 19.54 3.66 -8.36
C TRP A 756 20.88 3.18 -8.90
N THR A 757 21.20 1.90 -8.66
CA THR A 757 22.41 1.25 -9.18
C THR A 757 22.40 1.27 -10.71
N ALA A 758 21.29 0.95 -11.36
CA ALA A 758 21.14 1.04 -12.80
C ALA A 758 21.40 2.48 -13.33
N SER A 759 21.03 3.51 -12.56
CA SER A 759 21.10 4.91 -13.02
C SER A 759 22.52 5.44 -13.21
N PHE A 760 23.54 4.75 -12.71
CA PHE A 760 24.96 5.08 -13.00
C PHE A 760 25.61 4.12 -14.01
N ALA A 761 24.83 3.26 -14.64
CA ALA A 761 25.35 2.37 -15.70
C ALA A 761 25.95 3.16 -16.87
N PRO A 762 27.05 2.67 -17.47
CA PRO A 762 27.79 3.39 -18.51
C PRO A 762 27.05 3.46 -19.86
N SER A 763 26.12 2.57 -20.09
CA SER A 763 25.37 2.50 -21.35
C SER A 763 23.88 2.26 -21.12
N ARG A 764 23.09 2.52 -22.16
CA ARG A 764 21.64 2.26 -22.18
C ARG A 764 21.34 0.77 -22.03
N GLU A 765 22.11 -0.07 -22.67
CA GLU A 765 21.95 -1.53 -22.64
C GLU A 765 22.18 -2.08 -21.23
N ALA A 766 23.23 -1.61 -20.54
CA ALA A 766 23.52 -1.99 -19.16
C ALA A 766 22.40 -1.51 -18.21
N PHE A 767 21.87 -0.30 -18.41
CA PHE A 767 20.72 0.21 -17.66
C PHE A 767 19.48 -0.68 -17.86
N GLU A 768 19.10 -0.95 -19.12
CA GLU A 768 17.93 -1.77 -19.45
C GLU A 768 18.09 -3.22 -18.95
N ALA A 769 19.29 -3.77 -18.97
CA ALA A 769 19.57 -5.10 -18.44
C ALA A 769 19.33 -5.21 -16.94
N LEU A 770 19.59 -4.15 -16.16
CA LEU A 770 19.30 -4.10 -14.72
C LEU A 770 17.82 -3.79 -14.44
N VAL A 771 17.15 -2.99 -15.25
CA VAL A 771 15.75 -2.58 -15.07
C VAL A 771 14.77 -3.68 -15.45
N LYS A 772 15.05 -4.45 -16.50
CA LYS A 772 14.13 -5.47 -17.03
C LYS A 772 13.70 -6.52 -16.00
N PRO A 773 14.56 -7.07 -15.14
CA PRO A 773 14.13 -7.99 -14.08
C PRO A 773 13.16 -7.34 -13.07
N VAL A 774 13.32 -6.06 -12.74
CA VAL A 774 12.40 -5.31 -11.87
C VAL A 774 11.04 -5.14 -12.55
N TYR A 775 11.03 -4.83 -13.85
CA TYR A 775 9.79 -4.81 -14.63
C TYR A 775 9.12 -6.20 -14.64
N ASN A 776 9.87 -7.26 -14.87
CA ASN A 776 9.34 -8.63 -14.82
C ASN A 776 8.74 -8.95 -13.45
N HIS A 777 9.38 -8.51 -12.35
CA HIS A 777 8.82 -8.64 -11.02
C HIS A 777 7.46 -7.95 -10.93
N SER A 778 7.32 -6.70 -11.38
CA SER A 778 6.07 -5.93 -11.29
C SER A 778 4.88 -6.59 -12.00
N ILE A 779 5.12 -7.38 -13.06
CA ILE A 779 4.06 -8.03 -13.84
C ILE A 779 3.94 -9.55 -13.61
N GLN A 780 4.90 -10.19 -12.90
CA GLN A 780 4.92 -11.65 -12.74
C GLN A 780 4.88 -12.12 -11.27
N THR A 781 5.13 -11.22 -10.30
CA THR A 781 5.14 -11.62 -8.88
C THR A 781 3.85 -12.34 -8.47
N GLY A 782 3.99 -13.37 -7.63
CA GLY A 782 2.85 -14.04 -6.98
C GLY A 782 2.21 -13.19 -5.88
N SER A 783 2.91 -12.18 -5.39
CA SER A 783 2.43 -11.29 -4.32
C SER A 783 1.45 -10.26 -4.88
N ARG A 784 0.16 -10.39 -4.55
CA ARG A 784 -0.94 -9.56 -5.07
C ARG A 784 -1.26 -8.42 -4.11
N VAL A 785 -0.31 -7.48 -3.96
CA VAL A 785 -0.39 -6.28 -3.11
C VAL A 785 0.17 -5.07 -3.87
N PRO A 786 -0.05 -3.82 -3.43
CA PRO A 786 0.66 -2.66 -3.97
C PRO A 786 2.16 -2.94 -4.02
N LEU A 787 2.88 -2.36 -4.99
CA LEU A 787 4.29 -2.67 -5.24
C LEU A 787 5.05 -2.84 -3.93
N ASN A 788 5.59 -4.04 -3.72
CA ASN A 788 6.52 -4.31 -2.64
C ASN A 788 7.94 -3.97 -3.13
N ASP A 789 8.71 -3.33 -2.29
CA ASP A 789 10.07 -2.93 -2.59
C ASP A 789 11.09 -4.00 -2.19
N PHE A 790 10.77 -4.83 -1.19
CA PHE A 790 11.64 -5.87 -0.63
C PHE A 790 11.11 -7.27 -0.93
N TYR A 791 11.88 -8.07 -1.68
CA TYR A 791 11.47 -9.39 -2.16
C TYR A 791 12.66 -10.31 -2.45
N ASP A 792 12.41 -11.61 -2.55
CA ASP A 792 13.39 -12.59 -3.03
C ASP A 792 13.59 -12.45 -4.56
N SER A 793 14.80 -12.14 -4.98
CA SER A 793 15.14 -11.87 -6.39
C SER A 793 15.05 -13.10 -7.30
N THR A 794 14.95 -14.31 -6.74
CA THR A 794 14.82 -15.57 -7.48
C THR A 794 13.36 -15.92 -7.74
N THR A 795 12.53 -15.84 -6.71
CA THR A 795 11.11 -16.23 -6.75
C THR A 795 10.17 -15.07 -7.08
N GLY A 796 10.58 -13.84 -6.78
CA GLY A 796 9.75 -12.64 -6.88
C GLY A 796 8.69 -12.54 -5.78
N ILE A 797 8.73 -13.38 -4.76
CA ILE A 797 7.79 -13.34 -3.63
C ILE A 797 8.22 -12.26 -2.64
N ARG A 798 7.25 -11.50 -2.17
CA ARG A 798 7.42 -10.49 -1.14
C ARG A 798 7.99 -11.08 0.15
N GLU A 799 9.01 -10.44 0.70
CA GLU A 799 9.55 -10.82 2.01
C GLU A 799 8.77 -10.13 3.13
N ASN A 800 8.53 -8.84 3.05
CA ASN A 800 7.73 -8.14 4.05
C ASN A 800 6.97 -6.96 3.45
N PHE A 801 7.61 -5.85 3.20
CA PHE A 801 7.07 -4.53 2.92
C PHE A 801 6.12 -4.45 1.71
N LYS A 802 5.18 -3.50 1.74
CA LYS A 802 4.27 -3.15 0.62
C LYS A 802 3.81 -1.71 0.74
N ALA A 803 3.41 -1.12 -0.36
CA ALA A 803 2.81 0.22 -0.42
C ALA A 803 3.67 1.34 0.17
N ARG A 804 5.00 1.15 0.29
CA ARG A 804 5.91 2.18 0.79
C ARG A 804 6.21 3.25 -0.26
N SER A 805 6.58 4.44 0.19
CA SER A 805 6.92 5.59 -0.67
C SER A 805 8.23 5.43 -1.44
N VAL A 806 9.11 4.51 -1.01
CA VAL A 806 10.46 4.30 -1.54
C VAL A 806 10.50 4.11 -3.06
N VAL A 807 9.40 3.66 -3.66
CA VAL A 807 9.28 3.54 -5.13
C VAL A 807 9.38 4.89 -5.87
N GLY A 808 9.32 6.02 -5.17
CA GLY A 808 9.71 7.33 -5.70
C GLY A 808 11.15 7.38 -6.21
N GLY A 809 12.00 6.46 -5.72
CA GLY A 809 13.36 6.23 -6.18
C GLY A 809 13.48 5.76 -7.63
N PHE A 810 12.41 5.23 -8.21
CA PHE A 810 12.40 4.85 -9.62
C PHE A 810 12.67 6.04 -10.53
N TYR A 811 12.41 7.25 -10.07
CA TYR A 811 12.65 8.51 -10.80
C TYR A 811 14.11 8.97 -10.83
N MET A 812 15.05 8.24 -10.22
CA MET A 812 16.47 8.62 -10.12
C MET A 812 17.12 8.87 -11.50
N LYS A 813 16.86 8.02 -12.49
CA LYS A 813 17.42 8.20 -13.83
C LYS A 813 16.92 9.46 -14.53
N ILE A 814 15.63 9.79 -14.37
CA ILE A 814 15.02 11.02 -14.89
C ILE A 814 15.66 12.24 -14.21
N LEU A 815 15.84 12.20 -12.89
CA LEU A 815 16.51 13.25 -12.13
C LEU A 815 17.94 13.48 -12.63
N ALA A 816 18.71 12.39 -12.74
CA ALA A 816 20.08 12.46 -13.26
C ALA A 816 20.16 13.07 -14.66
N ASP A 817 19.24 12.69 -15.57
CA ASP A 817 19.22 13.21 -16.93
C ASP A 817 18.81 14.71 -16.98
N LYS A 818 17.84 15.12 -16.16
CA LYS A 818 17.42 16.54 -16.06
C LYS A 818 18.52 17.43 -15.49
N LEU A 819 19.29 16.96 -14.50
CA LEU A 819 20.38 17.75 -13.91
C LEU A 819 21.62 17.84 -14.79
N ARG A 820 21.87 16.86 -15.67
CA ARG A 820 22.94 16.95 -16.66
C ARG A 820 22.65 17.96 -17.78
N GLN A 821 21.38 18.27 -18.04
CA GLN A 821 20.96 19.21 -19.08
C GLN A 821 20.96 20.67 -18.62
N LYS A 822 21.01 20.91 -17.29
CA LYS A 822 21.18 22.23 -16.67
C LYS A 822 22.69 22.58 -16.51
#